data_edf7303145f9b27544afddc0d7c76e76
#
_entry.id   edf7303145f9b27544afddc0d7c76e76
#
_cell.length_a   1.000
_cell.length_b   1.000
_cell.length_c   1.000
_cell.angle_alpha   90.00
_cell.angle_beta   90.00
_cell.angle_gamma   90.00
#
_symmetry.space_group_name_H-M   'P 1'
#
loop_
_entity.id
_entity.type
_entity.pdbx_description
1 polymer ?
#
loop_
_entity_poly.entity_id
_entity_poly.type
_entity_poly.pdbx_seq_one_letter_code
_entity_poly.pdbx_strand_id
1 'polypeptide(L)'
;MLQLFSVFHLNIAYSSIEDAQRPDVVRRCYWPLLRLAERTGAPIGIEATGFTLDTVAAIDPAWIEALRVLVGSGQCEFVGSGYAQVIGPLVPAAVNAANLRIGHQVYERLLGFRPRLAFVNEQAYAAGMIEHYLNAGYQALMMEWDNPARAHPEWDPEWRYFPQIASGQHGEAIPLVWNKAIAFQQFQRYAHDESSLDEYVGYLAGHAATGPRALAMYGNDIEVFDFRPGRYRTEAAVAESGEWARIESLYEALAGDARFELIRPSQALALRDEPQANHPLHLESAEDPTPVKKQRKYNITRWAVTGRDDLGINTACWRRYEAIAADENATDEDWRELCELWSSDYRTHITDARWEAYQQRLMDVGRPFQGRQRGPERPALHPVRNDDPAVARDGPLLRLKTDGVTLTLNCRRGLSIHALAFDAVGGDPLCGTLKHGFYDDIHWGADFYSGMTVMEAPGRPKLTDLDHVDPDVRRDAGGDVIVEAAVPTDLGRIVKTIRVSRDAVALTYRLEWPALPVGSLRLGDITLHPHAFERATLFYRCANGGTRPDTFALNDRSVGHGDNVSFLVSASHAIGITDGVVELGDRTRTLRIEVDNASAALVGMVTYQPVRDGYFCRLSFSAAEVDETRQATIRDTSTPLVCRFRITAHVSREAICKAP
;
A
#
# COMPACT_ATOMS: atom_id res chain seq x y z
N MET A 1 -9.38 -16.82 33.07
CA MET A 1 -10.54 -16.84 32.17
C MET A 1 -10.11 -16.18 30.87
N LEU A 2 -10.41 -16.78 29.72
CA LEU A 2 -10.08 -16.19 28.41
C LEU A 2 -11.27 -15.36 27.93
N GLN A 3 -11.02 -14.08 27.70
CA GLN A 3 -11.99 -13.16 27.10
C GLN A 3 -11.97 -13.34 25.58
N LEU A 4 -13.13 -13.65 25.00
CA LEU A 4 -13.28 -13.87 23.56
C LEU A 4 -14.15 -12.77 22.94
N PHE A 5 -13.70 -12.23 21.83
CA PHE A 5 -14.49 -11.28 21.05
C PHE A 5 -14.46 -11.62 19.58
N SER A 6 -15.43 -11.13 18.83
CA SER A 6 -15.51 -11.24 17.38
C SER A 6 -15.81 -9.89 16.77
N VAL A 7 -15.29 -9.65 15.57
CA VAL A 7 -15.70 -8.55 14.69
C VAL A 7 -16.06 -9.14 13.33
N PHE A 8 -17.34 -9.10 13.01
CA PHE A 8 -17.83 -9.52 11.71
C PHE A 8 -17.72 -8.37 10.74
N HIS A 9 -16.88 -8.54 9.72
CA HIS A 9 -16.68 -7.55 8.67
C HIS A 9 -17.74 -7.72 7.58
N LEU A 10 -18.50 -6.65 7.34
CA LEU A 10 -19.57 -6.61 6.32
C LEU A 10 -19.07 -5.85 5.10
N ASN A 11 -18.94 -6.53 3.97
CA ASN A 11 -18.48 -5.93 2.73
C ASN A 11 -19.41 -6.24 1.55
N ILE A 12 -20.51 -5.49 1.43
CA ILE A 12 -21.45 -5.64 0.30
C ILE A 12 -20.84 -5.23 -1.05
N ALA A 13 -19.71 -4.50 -1.01
CA ALA A 13 -18.96 -4.08 -2.18
C ALA A 13 -17.95 -5.11 -2.64
N TYR A 14 -17.80 -6.23 -1.91
CA TYR A 14 -16.81 -7.26 -2.20
C TYR A 14 -16.73 -7.56 -3.71
N SER A 15 -15.52 -7.58 -4.25
CA SER A 15 -15.24 -7.52 -5.70
C SER A 15 -15.95 -8.59 -6.55
N SER A 16 -16.25 -9.77 -5.99
CA SER A 16 -16.96 -10.85 -6.67
C SER A 16 -18.46 -10.92 -6.38
N ILE A 17 -19.03 -9.96 -5.65
CA ILE A 17 -20.48 -9.84 -5.44
C ILE A 17 -21.08 -8.88 -6.47
N GLU A 18 -21.92 -9.41 -7.37
CA GLU A 18 -22.65 -8.60 -8.33
C GLU A 18 -23.76 -7.77 -7.64
N ASP A 19 -24.08 -6.61 -8.17
CA ASP A 19 -25.10 -5.72 -7.60
C ASP A 19 -26.46 -6.41 -7.40
N ALA A 20 -26.84 -7.27 -8.34
CA ALA A 20 -28.08 -8.06 -8.27
C ALA A 20 -28.09 -9.10 -7.14
N GLN A 21 -26.92 -9.48 -6.60
CA GLN A 21 -26.80 -10.45 -5.50
C GLN A 21 -26.86 -9.77 -4.12
N ARG A 22 -26.67 -8.46 -4.03
CA ARG A 22 -26.62 -7.73 -2.74
C ARG A 22 -27.85 -7.95 -1.84
N PRO A 23 -29.10 -7.96 -2.34
CA PRO A 23 -30.25 -8.29 -1.49
C PRO A 23 -30.19 -9.70 -0.90
N ASP A 24 -29.62 -10.67 -1.63
CA ASP A 24 -29.46 -12.04 -1.15
C ASP A 24 -28.38 -12.12 -0.06
N VAL A 25 -27.30 -11.35 -0.18
CA VAL A 25 -26.26 -11.20 0.87
C VAL A 25 -26.88 -10.66 2.15
N VAL A 26 -27.65 -9.57 2.08
CA VAL A 26 -28.32 -8.98 3.26
C VAL A 26 -29.20 -10.03 3.94
N ARG A 27 -29.97 -10.78 3.17
CA ARG A 27 -30.91 -11.79 3.68
C ARG A 27 -30.18 -12.98 4.31
N ARG A 28 -29.10 -13.50 3.67
CA ARG A 28 -28.44 -14.76 4.04
C ARG A 28 -27.28 -14.59 5.01
N CYS A 29 -26.62 -13.42 5.01
CA CYS A 29 -25.45 -13.17 5.83
C CYS A 29 -25.74 -12.12 6.93
N TYR A 30 -26.36 -10.98 6.59
CA TYR A 30 -26.47 -9.86 7.53
C TYR A 30 -27.61 -10.02 8.53
N TRP A 31 -28.77 -10.47 8.10
CA TRP A 31 -29.87 -10.77 9.02
C TRP A 31 -29.55 -11.89 10.00
N PRO A 32 -28.95 -13.01 9.60
CA PRO A 32 -28.56 -14.06 10.56
C PRO A 32 -27.59 -13.56 11.64
N LEU A 33 -26.66 -12.64 11.30
CA LEU A 33 -25.77 -12.04 12.30
C LEU A 33 -26.53 -11.29 13.40
N LEU A 34 -27.52 -10.45 13.04
CA LEU A 34 -28.34 -9.75 14.05
C LEU A 34 -29.16 -10.74 14.87
N ARG A 35 -29.74 -11.76 14.24
CA ARG A 35 -30.49 -12.84 14.92
C ARG A 35 -29.61 -13.64 15.88
N LEU A 36 -28.35 -13.88 15.52
CA LEU A 36 -27.37 -14.52 16.42
C LEU A 36 -27.22 -13.70 17.70
N ALA A 37 -27.00 -12.37 17.57
CA ALA A 37 -26.91 -11.48 18.73
C ALA A 37 -28.18 -11.52 19.58
N GLU A 38 -29.37 -11.41 18.95
CA GLU A 38 -30.65 -11.41 19.67
C GLU A 38 -30.91 -12.72 20.41
N ARG A 39 -30.65 -13.87 19.77
CA ARG A 39 -30.97 -15.19 20.34
C ARG A 39 -30.04 -15.61 21.45
N THR A 40 -28.74 -15.42 21.23
CA THR A 40 -27.72 -15.86 22.19
C THR A 40 -27.50 -14.86 23.32
N GLY A 41 -27.87 -13.59 23.12
CA GLY A 41 -27.51 -12.51 24.03
C GLY A 41 -26.01 -12.21 24.07
N ALA A 42 -25.22 -12.84 23.21
CA ALA A 42 -23.77 -12.68 23.17
C ALA A 42 -23.37 -11.30 22.64
N PRO A 43 -22.34 -10.67 23.22
CA PRO A 43 -21.77 -9.44 22.68
C PRO A 43 -21.04 -9.72 21.36
N ILE A 44 -21.37 -8.95 20.32
CA ILE A 44 -20.82 -9.12 18.97
C ILE A 44 -20.31 -7.77 18.46
N GLY A 45 -19.09 -7.75 17.89
CA GLY A 45 -18.57 -6.65 17.11
C GLY A 45 -19.05 -6.75 15.66
N ILE A 46 -19.48 -5.63 15.10
CA ILE A 46 -19.91 -5.51 13.70
C ILE A 46 -19.14 -4.35 13.08
N GLU A 47 -18.44 -4.61 11.99
CA GLU A 47 -17.73 -3.59 11.24
C GLU A 47 -18.33 -3.47 9.83
N ALA A 48 -18.51 -2.25 9.38
CA ALA A 48 -18.91 -1.96 8.01
C ALA A 48 -18.43 -0.56 7.58
N THR A 49 -18.08 -0.43 6.30
CA THR A 49 -17.83 0.87 5.69
C THR A 49 -19.14 1.68 5.58
N GLY A 50 -19.00 3.02 5.47
CA GLY A 50 -20.15 3.88 5.18
C GLY A 50 -20.87 3.51 3.90
N PHE A 51 -20.12 3.10 2.86
CA PHE A 51 -20.67 2.62 1.60
C PHE A 51 -21.54 1.36 1.80
N THR A 52 -21.08 0.41 2.60
CA THR A 52 -21.87 -0.79 2.93
C THR A 52 -23.17 -0.41 3.63
N LEU A 53 -23.12 0.47 4.64
CA LEU A 53 -24.32 0.89 5.35
C LEU A 53 -25.31 1.66 4.46
N ASP A 54 -24.82 2.57 3.61
CA ASP A 54 -25.68 3.30 2.66
C ASP A 54 -26.37 2.34 1.68
N THR A 55 -25.62 1.37 1.19
CA THR A 55 -26.15 0.34 0.27
C THR A 55 -27.20 -0.52 0.95
N VAL A 56 -26.92 -0.99 2.18
CA VAL A 56 -27.88 -1.80 2.95
C VAL A 56 -29.11 -0.99 3.32
N ALA A 57 -28.97 0.29 3.69
CA ALA A 57 -30.09 1.18 3.97
C ALA A 57 -31.04 1.34 2.76
N ALA A 58 -30.49 1.35 1.55
CA ALA A 58 -31.27 1.41 0.31
C ALA A 58 -31.97 0.08 -0.03
N ILE A 59 -31.37 -1.07 0.33
CA ILE A 59 -31.91 -2.41 0.06
C ILE A 59 -32.93 -2.81 1.13
N ASP A 60 -32.60 -2.65 2.39
CA ASP A 60 -33.39 -3.10 3.55
C ASP A 60 -33.20 -2.16 4.75
N PRO A 61 -33.95 -1.05 4.82
CA PRO A 61 -33.85 -0.11 5.93
C PRO A 61 -34.20 -0.72 7.31
N ALA A 62 -34.98 -1.82 7.33
CA ALA A 62 -35.31 -2.51 8.59
C ALA A 62 -34.09 -3.16 9.24
N TRP A 63 -33.13 -3.61 8.44
CA TRP A 63 -31.86 -4.14 8.95
C TRP A 63 -31.06 -3.04 9.68
N ILE A 64 -30.98 -1.84 9.12
CA ILE A 64 -30.29 -0.70 9.75
C ILE A 64 -30.94 -0.34 11.09
N GLU A 65 -32.27 -0.33 11.14
CA GLU A 65 -33.01 -0.05 12.39
C GLU A 65 -32.76 -1.12 13.45
N ALA A 66 -32.75 -2.40 13.08
CA ALA A 66 -32.40 -3.50 13.97
C ALA A 66 -30.96 -3.39 14.48
N LEU A 67 -30.00 -3.08 13.61
CA LEU A 67 -28.61 -2.83 14.02
C LEU A 67 -28.51 -1.65 15.00
N ARG A 68 -29.21 -0.55 14.72
CA ARG A 68 -29.25 0.64 15.59
C ARG A 68 -29.74 0.31 16.99
N VAL A 69 -30.78 -0.53 17.10
CA VAL A 69 -31.33 -0.98 18.40
C VAL A 69 -30.33 -1.83 19.16
N LEU A 70 -29.69 -2.81 18.50
CA LEU A 70 -28.71 -3.71 19.12
C LEU A 70 -27.45 -2.98 19.59
N VAL A 71 -26.98 -2.01 18.82
CA VAL A 71 -25.87 -1.16 19.22
C VAL A 71 -26.27 -0.19 20.34
N GLY A 72 -27.46 0.42 20.26
CA GLY A 72 -27.98 1.32 21.28
C GLY A 72 -28.21 0.64 22.62
N SER A 73 -28.58 -0.64 22.65
CA SER A 73 -28.67 -1.46 23.87
C SER A 73 -27.32 -1.90 24.43
N GLY A 74 -26.24 -1.77 23.65
CA GLY A 74 -24.89 -2.25 23.99
C GLY A 74 -24.69 -3.76 23.82
N GLN A 75 -25.64 -4.46 23.18
CA GLN A 75 -25.50 -5.88 22.86
C GLN A 75 -24.51 -6.08 21.69
N CYS A 76 -24.59 -5.23 20.66
CA CYS A 76 -23.57 -5.16 19.62
C CYS A 76 -22.67 -3.95 19.81
N GLU A 77 -21.43 -4.04 19.38
CA GLU A 77 -20.53 -2.90 19.21
C GLU A 77 -20.27 -2.66 17.74
N PHE A 78 -20.52 -1.44 17.27
CA PHE A 78 -20.18 -1.07 15.90
C PHE A 78 -18.75 -0.51 15.85
N VAL A 79 -17.93 -1.08 14.97
CA VAL A 79 -16.54 -0.70 14.68
C VAL A 79 -16.51 0.03 13.35
N GLY A 80 -15.83 1.17 13.27
CA GLY A 80 -15.76 1.96 12.05
C GLY A 80 -14.52 1.68 11.22
N SER A 81 -14.57 1.98 9.90
CA SER A 81 -13.42 1.81 9.00
C SER A 81 -13.31 2.91 7.92
N GLY A 82 -14.21 3.90 7.96
CA GLY A 82 -14.31 4.95 6.94
C GLY A 82 -15.47 4.74 5.98
N TYR A 83 -15.51 5.53 4.91
CA TYR A 83 -16.59 5.46 3.92
C TYR A 83 -16.44 4.27 2.97
N ALA A 84 -15.23 4.03 2.47
CA ALA A 84 -14.90 2.95 1.55
C ALA A 84 -13.62 2.22 2.02
N GLN A 85 -13.35 1.03 1.48
CA GLN A 85 -12.16 0.25 1.81
C GLN A 85 -10.91 0.79 1.10
N VAL A 86 -10.54 2.01 1.41
CA VAL A 86 -9.33 2.64 0.88
C VAL A 86 -8.09 2.01 1.54
N ILE A 87 -7.07 1.72 0.73
CA ILE A 87 -5.76 1.29 1.24
C ILE A 87 -4.99 2.54 1.68
N GLY A 88 -5.05 2.87 2.95
CA GLY A 88 -4.51 4.11 3.50
C GLY A 88 -3.08 4.42 3.07
N PRO A 89 -2.12 3.46 3.14
CA PRO A 89 -0.74 3.67 2.72
C PRO A 89 -0.51 3.93 1.22
N LEU A 90 -1.54 3.84 0.37
CA LEU A 90 -1.45 4.06 -1.08
C LEU A 90 -2.14 5.34 -1.58
N VAL A 91 -2.76 6.09 -0.69
CA VAL A 91 -3.52 7.29 -1.08
C VAL A 91 -3.01 8.54 -0.35
N PRO A 92 -3.20 9.73 -0.91
CA PRO A 92 -2.83 10.98 -0.23
C PRO A 92 -3.51 11.15 1.12
N ALA A 93 -2.86 11.84 2.05
CA ALA A 93 -3.37 12.15 3.38
C ALA A 93 -4.79 12.75 3.37
N ALA A 94 -5.08 13.65 2.41
CA ALA A 94 -6.40 14.26 2.28
C ALA A 94 -7.51 13.25 1.92
N VAL A 95 -7.19 12.20 1.16
CA VAL A 95 -8.14 11.11 0.82
C VAL A 95 -8.42 10.28 2.08
N ASN A 96 -7.41 9.94 2.87
CA ASN A 96 -7.57 9.26 4.15
C ASN A 96 -8.46 10.06 5.11
N ALA A 97 -8.19 11.35 5.26
CA ALA A 97 -9.00 12.24 6.08
C ALA A 97 -10.46 12.33 5.60
N ALA A 98 -10.69 12.46 4.29
CA ALA A 98 -12.02 12.50 3.69
C ALA A 98 -12.77 11.18 3.89
N ASN A 99 -12.10 10.05 3.68
CA ASN A 99 -12.69 8.72 3.86
C ASN A 99 -13.21 8.50 5.29
N LEU A 100 -12.42 8.85 6.30
CA LEU A 100 -12.82 8.71 7.70
C LEU A 100 -13.94 9.71 8.06
N ARG A 101 -13.85 10.95 7.62
CA ARG A 101 -14.85 11.99 7.87
C ARG A 101 -16.22 11.62 7.27
N ILE A 102 -16.24 11.21 6.01
CA ILE A 102 -17.47 10.82 5.31
C ILE A 102 -18.05 9.54 5.94
N GLY A 103 -17.21 8.58 6.31
CA GLY A 103 -17.64 7.40 7.06
C GLY A 103 -18.40 7.79 8.33
N HIS A 104 -17.85 8.70 9.13
CA HIS A 104 -18.52 9.20 10.35
C HIS A 104 -19.85 9.91 10.06
N GLN A 105 -19.95 10.68 8.99
CA GLN A 105 -21.23 11.30 8.59
C GLN A 105 -22.32 10.24 8.30
N VAL A 106 -21.94 9.13 7.65
CA VAL A 106 -22.86 8.02 7.41
C VAL A 106 -23.23 7.31 8.69
N TYR A 107 -22.27 7.03 9.59
CA TYR A 107 -22.53 6.38 10.88
C TYR A 107 -23.45 7.23 11.75
N GLU A 108 -23.22 8.52 11.88
CA GLU A 108 -24.11 9.42 12.61
C GLU A 108 -25.52 9.48 12.02
N ARG A 109 -25.61 9.55 10.70
CA ARG A 109 -26.91 9.63 10.01
C ARG A 109 -27.73 8.36 10.17
N LEU A 110 -27.12 7.17 10.02
CA LEU A 110 -27.83 5.89 10.01
C LEU A 110 -27.93 5.25 11.39
N LEU A 111 -26.89 5.38 12.22
CA LEU A 111 -26.81 4.70 13.52
C LEU A 111 -26.99 5.65 14.70
N GLY A 112 -26.83 6.97 14.50
CA GLY A 112 -26.99 7.98 15.54
C GLY A 112 -25.79 8.22 16.44
N PHE A 113 -24.60 7.67 16.11
CA PHE A 113 -23.37 7.86 16.91
C PHE A 113 -22.12 7.70 16.03
N ARG A 114 -20.95 8.05 16.60
CA ARG A 114 -19.61 7.80 16.03
C ARG A 114 -18.95 6.62 16.73
N PRO A 115 -18.47 5.61 16.00
CA PRO A 115 -17.69 4.51 16.58
C PRO A 115 -16.37 5.04 17.17
N ARG A 116 -15.93 4.43 18.28
CA ARG A 116 -14.69 4.80 18.97
C ARG A 116 -13.52 3.87 18.64
N LEU A 117 -13.81 2.66 18.18
CA LEU A 117 -12.85 1.68 17.73
C LEU A 117 -12.84 1.68 16.20
N ALA A 118 -11.66 1.74 15.58
CA ALA A 118 -11.49 1.65 14.14
C ALA A 118 -10.86 0.31 13.75
N PHE A 119 -11.40 -0.28 12.70
CA PHE A 119 -10.79 -1.40 11.99
C PHE A 119 -9.93 -0.83 10.85
N VAL A 120 -8.64 -1.19 10.81
CA VAL A 120 -7.75 -0.75 9.73
C VAL A 120 -8.10 -1.52 8.46
N ASN A 121 -8.50 -0.81 7.40
CA ASN A 121 -8.90 -1.41 6.13
C ASN A 121 -7.81 -2.33 5.57
N GLU A 122 -8.19 -3.56 5.17
CA GLU A 122 -7.27 -4.61 4.70
C GLU A 122 -6.10 -4.87 5.66
N GLN A 123 -6.18 -4.35 6.89
CA GLN A 123 -5.09 -4.35 7.88
C GLN A 123 -3.79 -3.75 7.31
N ALA A 124 -3.91 -2.84 6.33
CA ALA A 124 -2.79 -2.12 5.73
C ALA A 124 -2.51 -0.85 6.56
N TYR A 125 -1.44 -0.89 7.32
CA TYR A 125 -1.08 0.15 8.28
C TYR A 125 0.16 0.93 7.81
N ALA A 126 0.21 2.20 8.20
CA ALA A 126 1.41 3.03 8.23
C ALA A 126 1.34 3.96 9.45
N ALA A 127 2.48 4.33 10.02
CA ALA A 127 2.55 5.14 11.23
C ALA A 127 1.82 6.50 11.08
N GLY A 128 1.96 7.15 9.92
CA GLY A 128 1.27 8.40 9.62
C GLY A 128 -0.26 8.32 9.59
N MET A 129 -0.85 7.11 9.57
CA MET A 129 -2.30 6.91 9.64
C MET A 129 -2.88 7.20 11.03
N ILE A 130 -2.08 7.09 12.09
CA ILE A 130 -2.53 7.32 13.47
C ILE A 130 -3.16 8.71 13.61
N GLU A 131 -2.50 9.73 13.06
CA GLU A 131 -3.00 11.12 13.10
C GLU A 131 -4.41 11.24 12.49
N HIS A 132 -4.69 10.56 11.37
CA HIS A 132 -6.01 10.59 10.74
C HIS A 132 -7.08 9.97 11.62
N TYR A 133 -6.80 8.82 12.26
CA TYR A 133 -7.76 8.18 13.18
C TYR A 133 -8.04 9.04 14.41
N LEU A 134 -7.00 9.62 15.02
CA LEU A 134 -7.15 10.53 16.16
C LEU A 134 -7.97 11.77 15.78
N ASN A 135 -7.67 12.40 14.66
CA ASN A 135 -8.40 13.59 14.16
C ASN A 135 -9.86 13.27 13.80
N ALA A 136 -10.15 12.05 13.38
CA ALA A 136 -11.53 11.58 13.18
C ALA A 136 -12.25 11.29 14.49
N GLY A 137 -11.56 11.19 15.64
CA GLY A 137 -12.13 10.96 16.96
C GLY A 137 -12.15 9.50 17.40
N TYR A 138 -11.45 8.61 16.71
CA TYR A 138 -11.25 7.24 17.18
C TYR A 138 -10.35 7.20 18.43
N GLN A 139 -10.62 6.26 19.33
CA GLN A 139 -9.93 6.09 20.60
C GLN A 139 -9.04 4.85 20.65
N ALA A 140 -9.22 3.93 19.70
CA ALA A 140 -8.40 2.74 19.56
C ALA A 140 -8.46 2.22 18.11
N LEU A 141 -7.44 1.46 17.72
CA LEU A 141 -7.36 0.73 16.45
C LEU A 141 -7.47 -0.77 16.68
N MET A 142 -7.92 -1.47 15.65
CA MET A 142 -7.81 -2.92 15.54
C MET A 142 -6.92 -3.29 14.37
N MET A 143 -5.86 -4.07 14.64
CA MET A 143 -4.83 -4.45 13.68
C MET A 143 -4.45 -5.92 13.83
N GLU A 144 -3.99 -6.54 12.75
CA GLU A 144 -3.47 -7.91 12.73
C GLU A 144 -2.11 -8.01 13.44
N TRP A 145 -1.97 -9.04 14.28
CA TRP A 145 -0.74 -9.29 15.05
C TRP A 145 0.38 -9.95 14.21
N ASP A 146 0.04 -10.98 13.41
CA ASP A 146 1.05 -11.93 12.92
C ASP A 146 2.06 -11.30 11.95
N ASN A 147 1.65 -10.29 11.17
CA ASN A 147 2.54 -9.69 10.18
C ASN A 147 3.53 -8.69 10.82
N PRO A 148 3.10 -7.67 11.57
CA PRO A 148 4.05 -6.79 12.25
C PRO A 148 4.94 -7.53 13.25
N ALA A 149 4.42 -8.46 14.05
CA ALA A 149 5.22 -9.24 14.99
C ALA A 149 6.35 -10.06 14.34
N ARG A 150 6.19 -10.44 13.08
CA ARG A 150 7.26 -11.12 12.33
C ARG A 150 8.45 -10.19 12.02
N ALA A 151 8.19 -8.92 11.76
CA ALA A 151 9.23 -7.91 11.56
C ALA A 151 9.89 -7.48 12.87
N HIS A 152 9.28 -7.83 14.02
CA HIS A 152 9.69 -7.46 15.36
C HIS A 152 9.90 -8.70 16.25
N PRO A 153 10.95 -9.50 16.01
CA PRO A 153 11.19 -10.74 16.77
C PRO A 153 11.51 -10.49 18.26
N GLU A 154 11.78 -9.25 18.64
CA GLU A 154 11.99 -8.81 20.02
C GLU A 154 10.69 -8.69 20.83
N TRP A 155 9.51 -8.69 20.19
CA TRP A 155 8.24 -8.60 20.89
C TRP A 155 7.90 -9.89 21.62
N ASP A 156 7.45 -9.76 22.87
CA ASP A 156 6.95 -10.92 23.61
C ASP A 156 5.67 -11.44 22.95
N PRO A 157 5.59 -12.74 22.57
CA PRO A 157 4.40 -13.33 21.99
C PRO A 157 3.15 -13.23 22.87
N GLU A 158 3.30 -12.99 24.19
CA GLU A 158 2.18 -12.78 25.10
C GLU A 158 1.44 -11.46 24.81
N TRP A 159 2.12 -10.45 24.28
CA TRP A 159 1.52 -9.14 24.00
C TRP A 159 0.32 -9.20 23.04
N ARG A 160 0.20 -10.25 22.24
CA ARG A 160 -0.95 -10.48 21.33
C ARG A 160 -2.29 -10.64 22.06
N TYR A 161 -2.29 -10.89 23.36
CA TYR A 161 -3.50 -11.05 24.16
C TYR A 161 -3.89 -9.79 24.95
N PHE A 162 -3.11 -8.73 24.83
CA PHE A 162 -3.26 -7.51 25.61
C PHE A 162 -3.26 -6.29 24.69
N PRO A 163 -4.02 -5.23 25.06
CA PRO A 163 -3.96 -4.00 24.30
C PRO A 163 -2.56 -3.39 24.39
N GLN A 164 -2.06 -2.91 23.27
CA GLN A 164 -0.79 -2.22 23.15
C GLN A 164 -1.01 -0.77 22.73
N ILE A 165 0.05 -0.03 22.46
CA ILE A 165 -0.04 1.34 21.94
C ILE A 165 0.72 1.39 20.61
N ALA A 166 -0.01 1.64 19.53
CA ALA A 166 0.62 1.99 18.26
C ALA A 166 1.20 3.39 18.35
N SER A 167 2.50 3.52 18.10
CA SER A 167 3.24 4.77 18.22
C SER A 167 3.72 5.22 16.84
N GLY A 168 3.40 6.47 16.49
CA GLY A 168 3.91 7.12 15.27
C GLY A 168 5.27 7.76 15.50
N GLN A 169 5.94 8.12 14.41
CA GLN A 169 7.28 8.70 14.46
C GLN A 169 7.30 10.18 14.87
N HIS A 170 6.14 10.83 14.91
CA HIS A 170 6.01 12.25 15.21
C HIS A 170 5.30 12.53 16.55
N GLY A 171 5.20 11.50 17.40
CA GLY A 171 4.64 11.61 18.74
C GLY A 171 3.16 11.26 18.85
N GLU A 172 2.53 10.80 17.76
CA GLU A 172 1.18 10.26 17.78
C GLU A 172 1.19 8.90 18.47
N ALA A 173 0.11 8.61 19.24
CA ALA A 173 -0.05 7.31 19.89
C ALA A 173 -1.53 6.99 20.03
N ILE A 174 -1.91 5.74 19.79
CA ILE A 174 -3.30 5.28 19.90
C ILE A 174 -3.34 3.85 20.45
N PRO A 175 -4.25 3.53 21.39
CA PRO A 175 -4.46 2.17 21.86
C PRO A 175 -4.78 1.21 20.71
N LEU A 176 -4.26 -0.03 20.80
CA LEU A 176 -4.33 -1.04 19.79
C LEU A 176 -4.91 -2.34 20.38
N VAL A 177 -5.93 -2.89 19.74
CA VAL A 177 -6.51 -4.21 19.99
C VAL A 177 -6.09 -5.14 18.86
N TRP A 178 -5.67 -6.35 19.18
CA TRP A 178 -5.13 -7.28 18.19
C TRP A 178 -6.18 -8.18 17.55
N ASN A 179 -6.12 -8.31 16.24
CA ASN A 179 -6.70 -9.40 15.47
C ASN A 179 -5.70 -10.56 15.35
N LYS A 180 -6.22 -11.76 15.05
CA LYS A 180 -5.42 -12.96 14.91
C LYS A 180 -5.91 -13.82 13.74
N ALA A 181 -5.25 -13.73 12.59
CA ALA A 181 -5.70 -14.37 11.36
C ALA A 181 -5.84 -15.89 11.45
N ILE A 182 -4.97 -16.58 12.21
CA ILE A 182 -5.10 -18.03 12.38
C ILE A 182 -6.36 -18.42 13.17
N ALA A 183 -6.78 -17.60 14.13
CA ALA A 183 -8.02 -17.83 14.86
C ALA A 183 -9.24 -17.74 13.93
N PHE A 184 -9.24 -16.77 12.99
CA PHE A 184 -10.30 -16.64 11.99
C PHE A 184 -10.40 -17.84 11.08
N GLN A 185 -9.27 -18.40 10.65
CA GLN A 185 -9.25 -19.62 9.83
C GLN A 185 -9.81 -20.82 10.58
N GLN A 186 -9.50 -20.95 11.87
CA GLN A 186 -10.05 -22.02 12.70
C GLN A 186 -11.57 -21.87 12.90
N PHE A 187 -12.05 -20.64 13.10
CA PHE A 187 -13.48 -20.34 13.16
C PHE A 187 -14.20 -20.72 11.86
N GLN A 188 -13.63 -20.31 10.70
CA GLN A 188 -14.20 -20.65 9.40
C GLN A 188 -14.23 -22.15 9.16
N ARG A 189 -13.17 -22.88 9.50
CA ARG A 189 -13.14 -24.35 9.39
C ARG A 189 -14.26 -24.99 10.21
N TYR A 190 -14.49 -24.49 11.42
CA TYR A 190 -15.60 -24.98 12.25
C TYR A 190 -16.95 -24.63 11.58
N ALA A 191 -17.18 -23.40 11.19
CA ALA A 191 -18.42 -23.00 10.55
C ALA A 191 -18.71 -23.79 9.27
N HIS A 192 -17.67 -24.10 8.47
CA HIS A 192 -17.75 -24.87 7.22
C HIS A 192 -17.82 -26.37 7.40
N ASP A 193 -17.98 -26.87 8.62
CA ASP A 193 -18.06 -28.30 8.95
C ASP A 193 -16.75 -29.10 8.69
N GLU A 194 -15.61 -28.40 8.69
CA GLU A 194 -14.29 -29.02 8.54
C GLU A 194 -13.64 -29.42 9.88
N SER A 195 -14.22 -29.00 11.01
CA SER A 195 -13.84 -29.40 12.36
C SER A 195 -15.06 -29.48 13.27
N SER A 196 -14.97 -30.29 14.31
CA SER A 196 -16.01 -30.44 15.32
C SER A 196 -16.04 -29.25 16.31
N LEU A 197 -17.15 -29.12 17.04
CA LEU A 197 -17.27 -28.12 18.11
C LEU A 197 -16.20 -28.35 19.18
N ASP A 198 -15.99 -29.59 19.61
CA ASP A 198 -15.01 -29.94 20.65
C ASP A 198 -13.57 -29.62 20.23
N GLU A 199 -13.22 -29.85 18.96
CA GLU A 199 -11.90 -29.48 18.43
C GLU A 199 -11.70 -27.98 18.42
N TYR A 200 -12.70 -27.19 18.01
CA TYR A 200 -12.59 -25.74 17.99
C TYR A 200 -12.58 -25.14 19.41
N VAL A 201 -13.45 -25.62 20.30
CA VAL A 201 -13.43 -25.21 21.73
C VAL A 201 -12.10 -25.61 22.39
N GLY A 202 -11.55 -26.78 22.06
CA GLY A 202 -10.22 -27.20 22.49
C GLY A 202 -9.11 -26.28 22.01
N TYR A 203 -9.18 -25.83 20.75
CA TYR A 203 -8.26 -24.81 20.21
C TYR A 203 -8.33 -23.50 21.01
N LEU A 204 -9.52 -22.96 21.25
CA LEU A 204 -9.70 -21.75 22.06
C LEU A 204 -9.16 -21.92 23.48
N ALA A 205 -9.44 -23.07 24.12
CA ALA A 205 -8.95 -23.39 25.46
C ALA A 205 -7.41 -23.41 25.53
N GLY A 206 -6.73 -23.76 24.46
CA GLY A 206 -5.28 -23.73 24.35
C GLY A 206 -4.68 -22.32 24.46
N HIS A 207 -5.48 -21.27 24.34
CA HIS A 207 -5.07 -19.87 24.54
C HIS A 207 -5.30 -19.36 25.97
N ALA A 208 -6.01 -20.14 26.81
CA ALA A 208 -6.26 -19.74 28.21
C ALA A 208 -4.99 -19.82 29.07
N ALA A 209 -4.92 -18.97 30.09
CA ALA A 209 -3.86 -18.95 31.10
C ALA A 209 -4.45 -18.74 32.50
N THR A 210 -3.59 -18.66 33.52
CA THR A 210 -3.98 -18.38 34.89
C THR A 210 -4.49 -16.96 35.09
N GLY A 211 -3.99 -15.98 34.28
CA GLY A 211 -4.44 -14.58 34.27
C GLY A 211 -5.48 -14.28 33.19
N PRO A 212 -6.05 -13.07 33.20
CA PRO A 212 -6.97 -12.62 32.16
C PRO A 212 -6.21 -12.44 30.82
N ARG A 213 -6.88 -12.77 29.72
CA ARG A 213 -6.39 -12.59 28.35
C ARG A 213 -7.56 -12.31 27.43
N ALA A 214 -7.34 -11.54 26.36
CA ALA A 214 -8.33 -11.32 25.30
C ALA A 214 -7.84 -11.92 23.97
N LEU A 215 -8.74 -12.57 23.23
CA LEU A 215 -8.46 -13.14 21.93
C LEU A 215 -9.60 -12.84 20.97
N ALA A 216 -9.26 -12.28 19.80
CA ALA A 216 -10.18 -12.18 18.69
C ALA A 216 -10.40 -13.59 18.09
N MET A 217 -11.56 -14.15 18.26
CA MET A 217 -11.89 -15.47 17.68
C MET A 217 -12.32 -15.32 16.20
N TYR A 218 -12.87 -14.17 15.82
CA TYR A 218 -13.20 -13.84 14.44
C TYR A 218 -12.99 -12.35 14.14
N GLY A 219 -12.60 -12.02 12.90
CA GLY A 219 -12.37 -10.65 12.42
C GLY A 219 -12.19 -10.62 10.90
N ASN A 220 -13.17 -11.16 10.15
CA ASN A 220 -13.11 -11.28 8.69
C ASN A 220 -14.52 -11.19 8.08
N ASP A 221 -14.59 -11.31 6.72
CA ASP A 221 -15.81 -11.22 5.90
C ASP A 221 -16.87 -12.23 6.33
N ILE A 222 -18.12 -11.79 6.46
CA ILE A 222 -19.24 -12.67 6.81
C ILE A 222 -19.92 -13.27 5.57
N GLU A 223 -19.70 -12.72 4.40
CA GLU A 223 -20.26 -13.18 3.13
C GLU A 223 -19.75 -14.59 2.76
N VAL A 224 -18.74 -15.08 3.47
CA VAL A 224 -18.29 -16.47 3.36
C VAL A 224 -19.24 -17.48 4.03
N PHE A 225 -20.17 -17.03 4.88
CA PHE A 225 -21.14 -17.90 5.56
C PHE A 225 -22.48 -17.91 4.82
N ASP A 226 -22.94 -19.10 4.46
CA ASP A 226 -24.19 -19.39 3.75
C ASP A 226 -24.40 -18.68 2.39
N PHE A 227 -23.42 -17.89 1.89
CA PHE A 227 -23.51 -17.24 0.59
C PHE A 227 -22.44 -17.71 -0.39
N ARG A 228 -21.16 -17.66 -0.05
CA ARG A 228 -20.01 -17.95 -0.92
C ARG A 228 -19.89 -16.94 -2.08
N PRO A 229 -19.00 -15.95 -1.97
CA PRO A 229 -18.87 -14.90 -3.00
C PRO A 229 -18.37 -15.38 -4.37
N GLY A 230 -17.99 -16.66 -4.54
CA GLY A 230 -17.56 -17.21 -5.83
C GLY A 230 -16.14 -16.81 -6.22
N ARG A 231 -15.26 -16.52 -5.25
CA ARG A 231 -13.84 -16.17 -5.48
C ARG A 231 -13.04 -17.29 -6.14
N TYR A 232 -13.31 -18.53 -5.74
CA TYR A 232 -12.56 -19.69 -6.17
C TYR A 232 -13.52 -20.78 -6.67
N ARG A 233 -13.12 -21.48 -7.74
CA ARG A 233 -13.87 -22.66 -8.26
C ARG A 233 -13.94 -23.81 -7.25
N THR A 234 -13.05 -23.80 -6.25
CA THR A 234 -12.92 -24.82 -5.21
C THR A 234 -13.56 -24.42 -3.90
N GLU A 235 -14.35 -23.34 -3.86
CA GLU A 235 -15.12 -23.02 -2.66
C GLU A 235 -16.07 -24.18 -2.32
N ALA A 236 -16.05 -24.60 -1.05
CA ALA A 236 -16.89 -25.69 -0.58
C ALA A 236 -18.39 -25.36 -0.77
N ALA A 237 -19.20 -26.38 -1.06
CA ALA A 237 -20.65 -26.19 -1.10
C ALA A 237 -21.17 -25.83 0.30
N VAL A 238 -22.21 -24.97 0.34
CA VAL A 238 -22.90 -24.64 1.59
C VAL A 238 -23.60 -25.88 2.12
N ALA A 239 -23.39 -26.19 3.42
CA ALA A 239 -24.05 -27.33 4.07
C ALA A 239 -25.58 -27.13 4.15
N GLU A 240 -26.36 -28.22 4.06
CA GLU A 240 -27.84 -28.17 4.15
C GLU A 240 -28.33 -27.56 5.47
N SER A 241 -27.64 -27.81 6.57
CA SER A 241 -27.96 -27.29 7.91
C SER A 241 -27.73 -25.79 8.08
N GLY A 242 -27.03 -25.15 7.12
CA GLY A 242 -26.58 -23.76 7.24
C GLY A 242 -25.43 -23.55 8.24
N GLU A 243 -24.55 -22.64 7.92
CA GLU A 243 -23.36 -22.36 8.75
C GLU A 243 -23.70 -21.49 9.95
N TRP A 244 -24.71 -20.65 9.83
CA TRP A 244 -25.19 -19.80 10.94
C TRP A 244 -25.72 -20.62 12.11
N ALA A 245 -26.35 -21.78 11.87
CA ALA A 245 -26.79 -22.69 12.94
C ALA A 245 -25.60 -23.26 13.73
N ARG A 246 -24.49 -23.57 13.04
CA ARG A 246 -23.24 -24.01 13.70
C ARG A 246 -22.61 -22.88 14.50
N ILE A 247 -22.59 -21.67 13.96
CA ILE A 247 -22.08 -20.49 14.66
C ILE A 247 -22.91 -20.20 15.92
N GLU A 248 -24.25 -20.31 15.85
CA GLU A 248 -25.15 -20.16 17.01
C GLU A 248 -24.81 -21.21 18.09
N SER A 249 -24.68 -22.48 17.71
CA SER A 249 -24.27 -23.55 18.66
C SER A 249 -22.91 -23.32 19.31
N LEU A 250 -21.96 -22.73 18.60
CA LEU A 250 -20.67 -22.32 19.16
C LEU A 250 -20.83 -21.23 20.24
N TYR A 251 -21.60 -20.18 19.94
CA TYR A 251 -21.81 -19.11 20.92
C TYR A 251 -22.54 -19.59 22.17
N GLU A 252 -23.53 -20.47 22.03
CA GLU A 252 -24.20 -21.13 23.15
C GLU A 252 -23.23 -21.98 23.99
N ALA A 253 -22.39 -22.78 23.35
CA ALA A 253 -21.38 -23.58 24.02
C ALA A 253 -20.37 -22.74 24.79
N LEU A 254 -19.87 -21.65 24.18
CA LEU A 254 -18.92 -20.74 24.82
C LEU A 254 -19.54 -19.98 25.99
N ALA A 255 -20.80 -19.56 25.87
CA ALA A 255 -21.52 -18.90 26.98
C ALA A 255 -21.76 -19.83 28.18
N GLY A 256 -21.87 -21.14 27.94
CA GLY A 256 -22.02 -22.15 28.99
C GLY A 256 -20.72 -22.67 29.61
N ASP A 257 -19.55 -22.26 29.10
CA ASP A 257 -18.24 -22.77 29.52
C ASP A 257 -17.49 -21.75 30.38
N ALA A 258 -17.30 -22.03 31.66
CA ALA A 258 -16.66 -21.14 32.65
C ALA A 258 -15.19 -20.79 32.31
N ARG A 259 -14.56 -21.43 31.34
CA ARG A 259 -13.22 -21.07 30.85
C ARG A 259 -13.20 -19.77 30.03
N PHE A 260 -14.36 -19.39 29.48
CA PHE A 260 -14.50 -18.27 28.54
C PHE A 260 -15.43 -17.19 29.05
N GLU A 261 -15.20 -15.98 28.58
CA GLU A 261 -16.08 -14.84 28.73
C GLU A 261 -16.23 -14.16 27.36
N LEU A 262 -17.46 -14.09 26.85
CA LEU A 262 -17.72 -13.35 25.61
C LEU A 262 -17.78 -11.85 25.93
N ILE A 263 -16.99 -11.06 25.23
CA ILE A 263 -16.90 -9.61 25.43
C ILE A 263 -17.09 -8.84 24.12
N ARG A 264 -17.40 -7.55 24.21
CA ARG A 264 -17.30 -6.63 23.06
C ARG A 264 -15.84 -6.32 22.75
N PRO A 265 -15.48 -6.05 21.48
CA PRO A 265 -14.11 -5.76 21.07
C PRO A 265 -13.41 -4.68 21.92
N SER A 266 -14.07 -3.55 22.18
CA SER A 266 -13.48 -2.48 23.00
C SER A 266 -13.26 -2.85 24.47
N GLN A 267 -13.96 -3.86 24.98
CA GLN A 267 -13.76 -4.31 26.38
C GLN A 267 -12.40 -4.98 26.58
N ALA A 268 -11.73 -5.45 25.50
CA ALA A 268 -10.35 -5.90 25.57
C ALA A 268 -9.40 -4.81 26.11
N LEU A 269 -9.74 -3.53 25.92
CA LEU A 269 -8.99 -2.40 26.47
C LEU A 269 -9.01 -2.33 28.00
N ALA A 270 -9.90 -3.06 28.69
CA ALA A 270 -9.89 -3.14 30.15
C ALA A 270 -8.64 -3.86 30.68
N LEU A 271 -7.94 -4.64 29.84
CA LEU A 271 -6.69 -5.31 30.21
C LEU A 271 -5.46 -4.40 30.11
N ARG A 272 -5.62 -3.10 29.89
CA ARG A 272 -4.52 -2.15 29.79
C ARG A 272 -3.67 -2.01 31.07
N ASP A 273 -4.22 -2.37 32.22
CA ASP A 273 -3.49 -2.29 33.47
C ASP A 273 -2.66 -3.55 33.78
N GLU A 274 -2.72 -4.57 32.90
CA GLU A 274 -1.91 -5.78 33.02
C GLU A 274 -0.44 -5.49 32.63
N PRO A 275 0.53 -6.20 33.26
CA PRO A 275 1.96 -5.96 33.01
C PRO A 275 2.40 -6.13 31.55
N GLN A 276 1.68 -6.93 30.76
CA GLN A 276 1.95 -7.21 29.35
C GLN A 276 1.29 -6.22 28.38
N ALA A 277 0.55 -5.24 28.91
CA ALA A 277 -0.17 -4.24 28.12
C ALA A 277 0.60 -2.92 27.99
N ASN A 278 0.08 -2.03 27.14
CA ASN A 278 0.52 -0.63 26.99
C ASN A 278 1.99 -0.44 26.59
N HIS A 279 2.63 -1.43 25.98
CA HIS A 279 3.94 -1.20 25.38
C HIS A 279 3.78 -0.29 24.17
N PRO A 280 4.58 0.78 24.04
CA PRO A 280 4.63 1.60 22.82
C PRO A 280 5.32 0.78 21.72
N LEU A 281 4.60 0.55 20.63
CA LEU A 281 5.06 -0.26 19.51
C LEU A 281 5.09 0.57 18.23
N HIS A 282 6.21 0.55 17.53
CA HIS A 282 6.29 0.91 16.13
C HIS A 282 5.99 -0.35 15.31
N LEU A 283 4.86 -0.37 14.60
CA LEU A 283 4.45 -1.55 13.84
C LEU A 283 5.24 -1.69 12.54
N GLU A 284 5.71 -0.57 12.03
CA GLU A 284 6.52 -0.46 10.84
C GLU A 284 8.01 -0.66 11.13
N SER A 285 8.75 -1.03 10.09
CA SER A 285 10.21 -1.12 10.12
C SER A 285 10.79 -0.70 8.76
N ALA A 286 12.12 -0.56 8.67
CA ALA A 286 12.76 -0.30 7.38
C ALA A 286 12.55 -1.44 6.37
N GLU A 287 12.40 -2.69 6.83
CA GLU A 287 12.08 -3.84 5.97
C GLU A 287 10.58 -3.88 5.63
N ASP A 288 9.69 -3.60 6.59
CA ASP A 288 8.24 -3.60 6.42
C ASP A 288 7.67 -2.21 6.79
N PRO A 289 7.74 -1.23 5.88
CA PRO A 289 7.26 0.13 6.15
C PRO A 289 5.74 0.25 6.21
N THR A 290 5.04 -0.74 5.68
CA THR A 290 3.58 -0.78 5.57
C THR A 290 3.07 -2.19 5.87
N PRO A 291 3.08 -2.62 7.15
CA PRO A 291 2.57 -3.95 7.52
C PRO A 291 1.12 -4.12 7.10
N VAL A 292 0.79 -5.33 6.65
CA VAL A 292 -0.52 -5.73 6.13
C VAL A 292 -0.97 -7.03 6.80
N LYS A 293 -2.17 -7.49 6.54
CA LYS A 293 -2.76 -8.71 7.12
C LYS A 293 -1.97 -10.00 6.81
N LYS A 294 -2.01 -10.94 7.73
CA LYS A 294 -1.71 -12.38 7.58
C LYS A 294 -0.25 -12.75 7.30
N GLN A 295 0.24 -12.59 6.08
CA GLN A 295 1.48 -13.19 5.58
C GLN A 295 2.18 -12.26 4.61
N ARG A 296 3.50 -12.42 4.43
CA ARG A 296 4.32 -11.63 3.48
C ARG A 296 3.80 -11.58 2.04
N LYS A 297 3.05 -12.59 1.59
CA LYS A 297 2.41 -12.55 0.27
C LYS A 297 1.32 -11.49 0.14
N TYR A 298 0.81 -10.98 1.27
CA TYR A 298 -0.07 -9.82 1.31
C TYR A 298 0.76 -8.61 1.70
N ASN A 299 1.04 -7.76 0.76
CA ASN A 299 1.72 -6.49 0.94
C ASN A 299 1.06 -5.44 0.03
N ILE A 300 1.43 -4.17 0.15
CA ILE A 300 0.72 -3.10 -0.56
C ILE A 300 0.81 -3.18 -2.08
N THR A 301 1.78 -3.92 -2.66
CA THR A 301 1.85 -4.11 -4.12
C THR A 301 0.60 -4.74 -4.69
N ARG A 302 -0.10 -5.56 -3.87
CA ARG A 302 -1.35 -6.23 -4.22
C ARG A 302 -2.46 -5.27 -4.69
N TRP A 303 -2.46 -4.04 -4.18
CA TRP A 303 -3.42 -3.00 -4.53
C TRP A 303 -2.79 -1.83 -5.28
N ALA A 304 -1.47 -1.87 -5.47
CA ALA A 304 -0.73 -0.80 -6.14
C ALA A 304 -0.47 -1.11 -7.61
N VAL A 305 0.09 -2.30 -7.91
CA VAL A 305 0.71 -2.61 -9.21
C VAL A 305 0.49 -4.06 -9.66
N THR A 306 -0.43 -4.79 -9.04
CA THR A 306 -0.84 -6.14 -9.45
C THR A 306 -2.24 -6.14 -10.08
N GLY A 307 -3.04 -7.18 -9.92
CA GLY A 307 -4.41 -7.26 -10.40
C GLY A 307 -4.55 -7.16 -11.92
N ARG A 308 -5.68 -6.64 -12.36
CA ARG A 308 -5.96 -6.43 -13.80
C ARG A 308 -5.24 -5.19 -14.33
N ASP A 309 -5.38 -4.05 -13.63
CA ASP A 309 -4.72 -2.78 -13.97
C ASP A 309 -4.65 -1.85 -12.76
N ASP A 310 -4.09 -2.31 -11.65
CA ASP A 310 -4.05 -1.50 -10.41
C ASP A 310 -3.23 -0.22 -10.58
N LEU A 311 -2.15 -0.25 -11.38
CA LEU A 311 -1.41 0.95 -11.74
C LEU A 311 -2.30 1.97 -12.46
N GLY A 312 -3.11 1.53 -13.42
CA GLY A 312 -4.03 2.40 -14.16
C GLY A 312 -5.09 3.00 -13.25
N ILE A 313 -5.68 2.19 -12.36
CA ILE A 313 -6.63 2.63 -11.33
C ILE A 313 -6.03 3.73 -10.47
N ASN A 314 -4.88 3.44 -9.84
CA ASN A 314 -4.22 4.40 -8.95
C ASN A 314 -3.86 5.69 -9.69
N THR A 315 -3.36 5.59 -10.92
CA THR A 315 -3.02 6.76 -11.74
C THR A 315 -4.25 7.61 -12.08
N ALA A 316 -5.39 6.98 -12.42
CA ALA A 316 -6.64 7.71 -12.69
C ALA A 316 -7.18 8.41 -11.44
N CYS A 317 -7.16 7.70 -10.30
CA CYS A 317 -7.57 8.27 -9.01
C CYS A 317 -6.66 9.43 -8.57
N TRP A 318 -5.36 9.33 -8.80
CA TRP A 318 -4.42 10.44 -8.55
C TRP A 318 -4.76 11.69 -9.36
N ARG A 319 -5.07 11.54 -10.64
CA ARG A 319 -5.51 12.68 -11.49
C ARG A 319 -6.79 13.30 -10.97
N ARG A 320 -7.74 12.47 -10.54
CA ARG A 320 -8.99 12.97 -9.96
C ARG A 320 -8.73 13.69 -8.64
N TYR A 321 -7.88 13.14 -7.78
CA TYR A 321 -7.46 13.76 -6.54
C TYR A 321 -6.86 15.15 -6.76
N GLU A 322 -5.91 15.29 -7.70
CA GLU A 322 -5.30 16.60 -8.01
C GLU A 322 -6.35 17.62 -8.51
N ALA A 323 -7.32 17.15 -9.29
CA ALA A 323 -8.41 18.00 -9.76
C ALA A 323 -9.31 18.47 -8.60
N ILE A 324 -9.70 17.57 -7.70
CA ILE A 324 -10.50 17.90 -6.51
C ILE A 324 -9.73 18.81 -5.56
N ALA A 325 -8.46 18.51 -5.29
CA ALA A 325 -7.64 19.30 -4.38
C ALA A 325 -7.35 20.71 -4.89
N ALA A 326 -7.41 20.94 -6.20
CA ALA A 326 -7.26 22.25 -6.82
C ALA A 326 -8.58 23.02 -6.99
N ASP A 327 -9.73 22.41 -6.72
CA ASP A 327 -11.05 23.02 -6.88
C ASP A 327 -11.57 23.49 -5.51
N GLU A 328 -11.65 24.82 -5.34
CA GLU A 328 -12.21 25.45 -4.12
C GLU A 328 -13.70 25.14 -3.90
N ASN A 329 -14.41 24.65 -4.91
CA ASN A 329 -15.83 24.27 -4.85
C ASN A 329 -16.05 22.76 -4.73
N ALA A 330 -14.99 21.96 -4.52
CA ALA A 330 -15.10 20.52 -4.37
C ALA A 330 -16.05 20.16 -3.20
N THR A 331 -16.97 19.26 -3.47
CA THR A 331 -18.04 18.85 -2.55
C THR A 331 -17.70 17.55 -1.83
N ASP A 332 -18.43 17.22 -0.76
CA ASP A 332 -18.35 15.92 -0.12
C ASP A 332 -18.69 14.77 -1.08
N GLU A 333 -19.52 15.01 -2.11
CA GLU A 333 -19.86 14.00 -3.11
C GLU A 333 -18.65 13.69 -4.02
N ASP A 334 -17.85 14.69 -4.41
CA ASP A 334 -16.61 14.48 -5.17
C ASP A 334 -15.61 13.62 -4.38
N TRP A 335 -15.45 13.89 -3.09
CA TRP A 335 -14.59 13.08 -2.21
C TRP A 335 -15.14 11.67 -1.97
N ARG A 336 -16.46 11.53 -1.86
CA ARG A 336 -17.16 10.25 -1.72
C ARG A 336 -16.91 9.37 -2.93
N GLU A 337 -17.15 9.91 -4.14
CA GLU A 337 -16.88 9.22 -5.40
C GLU A 337 -15.41 8.80 -5.51
N LEU A 338 -14.47 9.69 -5.16
CA LEU A 338 -13.05 9.38 -5.19
C LEU A 338 -12.68 8.25 -4.22
N CYS A 339 -13.16 8.28 -2.97
CA CYS A 339 -12.92 7.22 -2.00
C CYS A 339 -13.48 5.87 -2.48
N GLU A 340 -14.68 5.86 -3.07
CA GLU A 340 -15.28 4.66 -3.65
C GLU A 340 -14.43 4.11 -4.79
N LEU A 341 -14.07 4.94 -5.77
CA LEU A 341 -13.25 4.54 -6.92
C LEU A 341 -11.86 4.04 -6.51
N TRP A 342 -11.31 4.53 -5.39
CA TRP A 342 -9.99 4.13 -4.90
C TRP A 342 -10.02 2.95 -3.94
N SER A 343 -11.18 2.36 -3.68
CA SER A 343 -11.32 1.24 -2.76
C SER A 343 -10.68 -0.04 -3.27
N SER A 344 -10.33 -0.95 -2.36
CA SER A 344 -9.81 -2.29 -2.69
C SER A 344 -10.85 -3.19 -3.35
N ASP A 345 -12.14 -2.84 -3.25
CA ASP A 345 -13.27 -3.60 -3.78
C ASP A 345 -13.33 -3.70 -5.31
N TYR A 346 -12.57 -2.87 -6.01
CA TYR A 346 -12.49 -2.90 -7.47
C TYR A 346 -11.23 -3.60 -8.00
N ARG A 347 -10.47 -4.31 -7.16
CA ARG A 347 -9.15 -4.82 -7.52
C ARG A 347 -9.12 -6.33 -7.62
N THR A 348 -8.89 -7.00 -6.50
CA THR A 348 -8.72 -8.44 -6.48
C THR A 348 -10.04 -9.19 -6.69
N HIS A 349 -10.03 -10.24 -7.51
CA HIS A 349 -11.19 -11.12 -7.77
C HIS A 349 -12.43 -10.43 -8.36
N ILE A 350 -12.29 -9.23 -8.93
CA ILE A 350 -13.41 -8.52 -9.55
C ILE A 350 -13.98 -9.29 -10.73
N THR A 351 -15.32 -9.37 -10.83
CA THR A 351 -16.00 -10.01 -11.96
C THR A 351 -15.83 -9.19 -13.24
N ASP A 352 -16.00 -9.83 -14.40
CA ASP A 352 -15.86 -9.12 -15.69
C ASP A 352 -16.90 -8.01 -15.84
N ALA A 353 -18.17 -8.27 -15.45
CA ALA A 353 -19.24 -7.28 -15.55
C ALA A 353 -18.96 -6.05 -14.66
N ARG A 354 -18.55 -6.26 -13.41
CA ARG A 354 -18.17 -5.16 -12.52
C ARG A 354 -16.94 -4.41 -13.00
N TRP A 355 -15.97 -5.13 -13.58
CA TRP A 355 -14.77 -4.51 -14.14
C TRP A 355 -15.09 -3.57 -15.30
N GLU A 356 -15.94 -4.01 -16.24
CA GLU A 356 -16.35 -3.18 -17.38
C GLU A 356 -17.10 -1.91 -16.93
N ALA A 357 -18.04 -2.04 -16.00
CA ALA A 357 -18.76 -0.91 -15.44
C ALA A 357 -17.82 0.06 -14.69
N TYR A 358 -16.86 -0.48 -13.93
CA TYR A 358 -15.90 0.31 -13.20
C TYR A 358 -14.93 1.06 -14.12
N GLN A 359 -14.44 0.42 -15.18
CA GLN A 359 -13.58 1.08 -16.19
C GLN A 359 -14.32 2.26 -16.84
N GLN A 360 -15.61 2.11 -17.15
CA GLN A 360 -16.39 3.21 -17.70
C GLN A 360 -16.46 4.40 -16.71
N ARG A 361 -16.70 4.15 -15.45
CA ARG A 361 -16.68 5.19 -14.39
C ARG A 361 -15.31 5.86 -14.29
N LEU A 362 -14.21 5.12 -14.30
CA LEU A 362 -12.85 5.67 -14.27
C LEU A 362 -12.58 6.57 -15.48
N MET A 363 -13.04 6.19 -16.69
CA MET A 363 -12.88 7.01 -17.88
C MET A 363 -13.69 8.30 -17.80
N ASP A 364 -14.92 8.25 -17.29
CA ASP A 364 -15.78 9.41 -17.16
C ASP A 364 -15.22 10.43 -16.14
N VAL A 365 -14.69 9.94 -15.04
CA VAL A 365 -14.03 10.75 -13.99
C VAL A 365 -12.65 11.25 -14.42
N GLY A 366 -11.93 10.48 -15.22
CA GLY A 366 -10.60 10.81 -15.74
C GLY A 366 -10.61 11.74 -16.95
N ARG A 367 -11.78 12.14 -17.48
CA ARG A 367 -11.85 13.17 -18.52
C ARG A 367 -11.37 14.49 -17.93
N PRO A 368 -10.34 15.14 -18.53
CA PRO A 368 -9.92 16.44 -18.03
C PRO A 368 -11.11 17.37 -18.00
N PHE A 369 -11.26 18.11 -16.91
CA PHE A 369 -12.13 19.29 -16.86
C PHE A 369 -11.79 20.11 -18.10
N GLN A 370 -12.76 20.23 -19.04
CA GLN A 370 -12.58 20.94 -20.30
C GLN A 370 -12.37 22.44 -20.02
N GLY A 371 -11.19 22.82 -19.58
CA GLY A 371 -10.86 24.19 -19.23
C GLY A 371 -9.39 24.54 -19.16
N ARG A 372 -8.51 23.58 -18.88
CA ARG A 372 -7.07 23.86 -18.72
C ARG A 372 -6.17 22.73 -19.23
N GLN A 373 -6.18 22.51 -20.53
CA GLN A 373 -5.03 21.94 -21.21
C GLN A 373 -4.55 22.92 -22.31
N ARG A 374 -4.00 24.05 -21.90
CA ARG A 374 -2.80 24.53 -22.57
C ARG A 374 -1.66 23.77 -21.92
N GLY A 375 -1.29 22.62 -22.48
CA GLY A 375 0.05 22.08 -22.23
C GLY A 375 1.03 23.24 -22.45
N PRO A 376 2.08 23.40 -21.60
CA PRO A 376 3.08 24.42 -21.85
C PRO A 376 3.48 24.30 -23.32
N GLU A 377 3.45 25.42 -24.05
CA GLU A 377 4.01 25.51 -25.41
C GLU A 377 5.34 24.77 -25.36
N ARG A 378 5.52 23.74 -26.18
CA ARG A 378 6.79 23.00 -26.23
C ARG A 378 7.87 24.05 -26.52
N PRO A 379 8.79 24.31 -25.57
CA PRO A 379 9.83 25.30 -25.80
C PRO A 379 10.59 24.92 -27.06
N ALA A 380 10.96 25.91 -27.90
CA ALA A 380 11.72 25.66 -29.10
C ALA A 380 13.01 24.91 -28.71
N LEU A 381 13.23 23.75 -29.32
CA LEU A 381 14.41 22.93 -29.09
C LEU A 381 15.42 23.17 -30.19
N HIS A 382 16.66 23.46 -29.84
CA HIS A 382 17.75 23.67 -30.78
C HIS A 382 18.81 22.57 -30.62
N PRO A 383 19.38 22.03 -31.70
CA PRO A 383 20.51 21.11 -31.62
C PRO A 383 21.65 21.72 -30.84
N VAL A 384 22.29 20.93 -29.98
CA VAL A 384 23.49 21.39 -29.26
C VAL A 384 24.66 21.44 -30.25
N ARG A 385 25.44 22.52 -30.19
CA ARG A 385 26.63 22.66 -31.01
C ARG A 385 27.72 21.70 -30.55
N ASN A 386 28.55 21.22 -31.46
CA ASN A 386 29.65 20.29 -31.15
C ASN A 386 30.72 20.86 -30.21
N ASP A 387 30.79 22.21 -30.07
CA ASP A 387 31.72 22.95 -29.23
C ASP A 387 31.06 23.43 -27.92
N ASP A 388 29.85 22.97 -27.58
CA ASP A 388 29.15 23.38 -26.35
C ASP A 388 29.90 22.85 -25.11
N PRO A 389 30.39 23.73 -24.24
CA PRO A 389 31.16 23.31 -23.04
C PRO A 389 30.35 22.52 -22.01
N ALA A 390 29.02 22.58 -22.12
CA ALA A 390 28.12 21.83 -21.25
C ALA A 390 27.96 20.36 -21.67
N VAL A 391 28.43 19.98 -22.87
CA VAL A 391 28.24 18.64 -23.42
C VAL A 391 29.59 18.10 -23.92
N ALA A 392 30.06 17.03 -23.30
CA ALA A 392 31.29 16.36 -23.70
C ALA A 392 31.06 14.87 -23.91
N ARG A 393 31.71 14.27 -24.91
CA ARG A 393 31.65 12.85 -25.19
C ARG A 393 33.03 12.23 -25.01
N ASP A 394 33.09 11.17 -24.20
CA ASP A 394 34.30 10.37 -24.00
C ASP A 394 33.95 8.89 -24.22
N GLY A 395 34.24 8.40 -25.41
CA GLY A 395 33.86 7.07 -25.85
C GLY A 395 32.34 6.86 -25.72
N PRO A 396 31.88 5.89 -24.92
CA PRO A 396 30.45 5.64 -24.73
C PRO A 396 29.78 6.60 -23.72
N LEU A 397 30.56 7.43 -23.04
CA LEU A 397 30.06 8.31 -21.99
C LEU A 397 29.73 9.70 -22.55
N LEU A 398 28.53 10.14 -22.27
CA LEU A 398 28.04 11.49 -22.56
C LEU A 398 27.97 12.25 -21.23
N ARG A 399 28.82 13.26 -21.07
CA ARG A 399 28.86 14.11 -19.86
C ARG A 399 28.12 15.42 -20.16
N LEU A 400 27.20 15.72 -19.26
CA LEU A 400 26.40 16.95 -19.27
C LEU A 400 26.73 17.75 -18.01
N LYS A 401 27.01 19.03 -18.15
CA LYS A 401 27.36 19.92 -17.04
C LYS A 401 26.56 21.21 -17.15
N THR A 402 25.86 21.55 -16.07
CA THR A 402 25.21 22.86 -15.85
C THR A 402 25.89 23.58 -14.68
N ASP A 403 25.33 24.73 -14.27
CA ASP A 403 25.89 25.52 -13.16
C ASP A 403 25.77 24.82 -11.79
N GLY A 404 25.06 23.70 -11.66
CA GLY A 404 24.89 23.03 -10.37
C GLY A 404 24.72 21.53 -10.47
N VAL A 405 24.71 20.94 -11.70
CA VAL A 405 24.55 19.50 -11.92
C VAL A 405 25.62 18.99 -12.88
N THR A 406 26.24 17.90 -12.53
CA THR A 406 27.07 17.10 -13.44
C THR A 406 26.45 15.70 -13.59
N LEU A 407 25.99 15.37 -14.80
CA LEU A 407 25.41 14.08 -15.15
C LEU A 407 26.27 13.40 -16.22
N THR A 408 26.63 12.15 -15.99
CA THR A 408 27.29 11.31 -16.99
C THR A 408 26.39 10.15 -17.36
N LEU A 409 26.08 9.97 -18.63
CA LEU A 409 25.22 8.93 -19.19
C LEU A 409 26.06 7.91 -19.99
N ASN A 410 25.65 6.65 -19.97
CA ASN A 410 26.28 5.58 -20.76
C ASN A 410 25.44 5.25 -22.00
N CYS A 411 25.89 5.72 -23.17
CA CYS A 411 25.21 5.48 -24.45
C CYS A 411 25.28 4.00 -24.91
N ARG A 412 26.24 3.22 -24.42
CA ARG A 412 26.31 1.77 -24.70
C ARG A 412 25.29 0.98 -23.87
N ARG A 413 24.70 1.61 -22.86
CA ARG A 413 23.79 0.97 -21.90
C ARG A 413 22.51 1.80 -21.73
N GLY A 414 21.84 2.15 -22.84
CA GLY A 414 20.51 2.74 -22.87
C GLY A 414 20.37 4.04 -22.09
N LEU A 415 21.40 4.91 -22.13
CA LEU A 415 21.47 6.13 -21.33
C LEU A 415 21.36 5.86 -19.81
N SER A 416 21.86 4.73 -19.31
CA SER A 416 21.96 4.55 -17.86
C SER A 416 22.83 5.63 -17.24
N ILE A 417 22.48 6.04 -16.03
CA ILE A 417 23.25 7.04 -15.28
C ILE A 417 24.54 6.40 -14.79
N HIS A 418 25.67 6.86 -15.34
CA HIS A 418 26.99 6.44 -14.91
C HIS A 418 27.42 7.13 -13.62
N ALA A 419 27.16 8.44 -13.52
CA ALA A 419 27.40 9.25 -12.33
C ALA A 419 26.47 10.48 -12.34
N LEU A 420 25.95 10.85 -11.17
CA LEU A 420 25.16 12.08 -10.97
C LEU A 420 25.66 12.78 -9.71
N ALA A 421 26.03 14.04 -9.87
CA ALA A 421 26.55 14.92 -8.84
C ALA A 421 25.82 16.26 -8.82
N PHE A 422 25.71 16.86 -7.63
CA PHE A 422 25.12 18.17 -7.40
C PHE A 422 26.09 19.07 -6.63
N ASP A 423 26.38 20.25 -7.16
CA ASP A 423 27.32 21.20 -6.53
C ASP A 423 26.80 21.69 -5.16
N ALA A 424 25.47 21.76 -5.00
CA ALA A 424 24.83 22.15 -3.73
C ALA A 424 25.19 21.28 -2.53
N VAL A 425 25.70 20.04 -2.76
CA VAL A 425 26.07 19.08 -1.72
C VAL A 425 27.51 18.57 -1.87
N GLY A 426 28.38 19.37 -2.49
CA GLY A 426 29.83 19.12 -2.57
C GLY A 426 30.36 18.70 -3.93
N GLY A 427 29.47 18.43 -4.92
CA GLY A 427 29.88 18.13 -6.31
C GLY A 427 30.45 16.73 -6.55
N ASP A 428 30.52 15.87 -5.54
CA ASP A 428 30.87 14.45 -5.70
C ASP A 428 29.65 13.62 -6.17
N PRO A 429 29.86 12.52 -6.92
CA PRO A 429 28.76 11.65 -7.33
C PRO A 429 28.00 11.05 -6.14
N LEU A 430 26.67 11.30 -6.10
CA LEU A 430 25.79 10.74 -5.09
C LEU A 430 25.24 9.37 -5.48
N CYS A 431 24.93 9.19 -6.78
CA CYS A 431 24.42 7.95 -7.33
C CYS A 431 24.92 7.72 -8.74
N GLY A 432 24.77 6.49 -9.23
CA GLY A 432 25.20 6.13 -10.57
C GLY A 432 25.24 4.62 -10.77
N THR A 433 26.13 4.14 -11.63
CA THR A 433 26.35 2.72 -11.86
C THR A 433 27.41 2.17 -10.90
N LEU A 434 27.01 1.25 -10.02
CA LEU A 434 27.98 0.45 -9.26
C LEU A 434 28.52 -0.65 -10.18
N LYS A 435 29.81 -0.59 -10.47
CA LYS A 435 30.48 -1.54 -11.38
C LYS A 435 30.79 -2.84 -10.63
N HIS A 436 30.70 -3.98 -11.33
CA HIS A 436 31.23 -5.24 -10.83
C HIS A 436 32.71 -5.09 -10.45
N GLY A 437 33.11 -5.80 -9.42
CA GLY A 437 34.48 -5.71 -8.89
C GLY A 437 34.73 -4.46 -8.01
N PHE A 438 33.76 -3.59 -7.78
CA PHE A 438 33.88 -2.52 -6.78
C PHE A 438 34.09 -3.12 -5.38
N TYR A 439 33.26 -4.09 -5.02
CA TYR A 439 33.49 -4.98 -3.88
C TYR A 439 34.17 -6.26 -4.40
N ASP A 440 35.23 -6.71 -3.73
CA ASP A 440 35.92 -7.97 -4.03
C ASP A 440 35.10 -9.15 -3.45
N ASP A 441 33.90 -9.35 -4.00
CA ASP A 441 32.95 -10.38 -3.59
C ASP A 441 32.05 -10.73 -4.78
N ILE A 442 31.92 -12.03 -5.07
CA ILE A 442 31.10 -12.56 -6.18
C ILE A 442 29.61 -12.21 -6.06
N HIS A 443 29.11 -11.96 -4.85
CA HIS A 443 27.75 -11.47 -4.61
C HIS A 443 27.46 -10.17 -5.36
N TRP A 444 28.52 -9.35 -5.57
CA TRP A 444 28.47 -8.07 -6.28
C TRP A 444 29.13 -8.15 -7.67
N GLY A 445 29.13 -9.35 -8.26
CA GLY A 445 29.74 -9.63 -9.55
C GLY A 445 28.94 -9.12 -10.76
N ALA A 446 27.97 -8.24 -10.58
CA ALA A 446 27.20 -7.61 -11.65
C ALA A 446 27.33 -6.09 -11.63
N ASP A 447 27.08 -5.44 -12.78
CA ASP A 447 26.90 -3.99 -12.83
C ASP A 447 25.48 -3.62 -12.40
N PHE A 448 25.35 -2.72 -11.41
CA PHE A 448 24.06 -2.20 -10.97
C PHE A 448 23.82 -0.81 -11.58
N TYR A 449 23.18 -0.79 -12.74
CA TYR A 449 22.93 0.42 -13.51
C TYR A 449 21.83 1.28 -12.86
N SER A 450 22.06 2.60 -12.76
CA SER A 450 21.00 3.56 -12.41
C SER A 450 20.26 4.05 -13.66
N GLY A 451 18.99 4.37 -13.52
CA GLY A 451 18.14 4.84 -14.61
C GLY A 451 17.78 3.74 -15.62
N MET A 452 17.90 2.47 -15.27
CA MET A 452 17.52 1.36 -16.14
C MET A 452 16.04 0.99 -15.99
N THR A 453 15.53 0.22 -16.96
CA THR A 453 14.24 -0.46 -16.94
C THR A 453 14.47 -1.96 -16.99
N VAL A 454 13.75 -2.71 -16.17
CA VAL A 454 13.79 -4.17 -16.11
C VAL A 454 12.38 -4.72 -16.15
N MET A 455 12.12 -5.63 -17.10
CA MET A 455 10.91 -6.45 -17.14
C MET A 455 11.27 -7.92 -16.98
N GLU A 456 10.74 -8.57 -15.98
CA GLU A 456 10.88 -10.00 -15.72
C GLU A 456 9.50 -10.66 -15.77
N ALA A 457 9.32 -11.56 -16.72
CA ALA A 457 8.07 -12.30 -16.92
C ALA A 457 8.34 -13.80 -16.91
N PRO A 458 7.49 -14.62 -16.25
CA PRO A 458 7.66 -16.06 -16.21
C PRO A 458 7.79 -16.67 -17.62
N GLY A 459 8.79 -17.52 -17.81
CA GLY A 459 9.02 -18.20 -19.08
C GLY A 459 9.56 -17.33 -20.21
N ARG A 460 10.00 -16.11 -19.95
CA ARG A 460 10.63 -15.21 -20.92
C ARG A 460 12.02 -14.79 -20.46
N PRO A 461 12.95 -14.50 -21.40
CA PRO A 461 14.19 -13.83 -21.06
C PRO A 461 13.93 -12.49 -20.39
N LYS A 462 14.80 -12.11 -19.46
CA LYS A 462 14.81 -10.78 -18.84
C LYS A 462 14.96 -9.70 -19.91
N LEU A 463 14.04 -8.77 -19.98
CA LEU A 463 14.10 -7.62 -20.88
C LEU A 463 14.66 -6.42 -20.12
N THR A 464 15.60 -5.73 -20.75
CA THR A 464 16.16 -4.47 -20.22
C THR A 464 16.26 -3.44 -21.34
N ASP A 465 16.46 -2.19 -20.98
CA ASP A 465 16.77 -1.09 -21.89
C ASP A 465 18.29 -0.81 -22.00
N LEU A 466 19.12 -1.76 -21.61
CA LEU A 466 20.59 -1.63 -21.58
C LEU A 466 21.24 -1.90 -22.94
N ASP A 467 20.71 -1.38 -24.02
CA ASP A 467 21.23 -1.52 -25.36
C ASP A 467 21.98 -0.25 -25.83
N HIS A 468 22.76 -0.37 -26.91
CA HIS A 468 23.46 0.76 -27.49
C HIS A 468 22.47 1.75 -28.11
N VAL A 469 22.65 3.04 -27.80
CA VAL A 469 21.84 4.12 -28.37
C VAL A 469 22.73 5.27 -28.85
N ASP A 470 22.28 5.97 -29.90
CA ASP A 470 22.83 7.24 -30.29
C ASP A 470 21.81 8.34 -29.97
N PRO A 471 22.02 9.10 -28.89
CA PRO A 471 21.02 10.05 -28.39
C PRO A 471 20.99 11.33 -29.21
N ASP A 472 19.80 11.87 -29.36
CA ASP A 472 19.60 13.23 -29.81
C ASP A 472 19.78 14.20 -28.63
N VAL A 473 20.67 15.18 -28.76
CA VAL A 473 21.00 16.15 -27.71
C VAL A 473 20.59 17.54 -28.16
N ARG A 474 19.70 18.15 -27.40
CA ARG A 474 19.11 19.46 -27.71
C ARG A 474 19.20 20.37 -26.48
N ARG A 475 19.03 21.67 -26.72
CA ARG A 475 18.88 22.68 -25.67
C ARG A 475 17.57 23.42 -25.87
N ASP A 476 16.86 23.68 -24.78
CA ASP A 476 15.68 24.54 -24.84
C ASP A 476 16.02 26.01 -24.68
N ALA A 477 15.01 26.86 -24.86
CA ALA A 477 15.16 28.33 -24.74
C ALA A 477 15.54 28.79 -23.30
N GLY A 478 15.30 27.95 -22.28
CA GLY A 478 15.69 28.18 -20.89
C GLY A 478 17.14 27.79 -20.58
N GLY A 479 17.82 27.16 -21.52
CA GLY A 479 19.19 26.70 -21.37
C GLY A 479 19.34 25.25 -20.85
N ASP A 480 18.24 24.55 -20.55
CA ASP A 480 18.28 23.16 -20.14
C ASP A 480 18.76 22.25 -21.27
N VAL A 481 19.57 21.25 -20.94
CA VAL A 481 20.02 20.23 -21.89
C VAL A 481 19.07 19.04 -21.86
N ILE A 482 18.59 18.65 -23.04
CA ILE A 482 17.65 17.52 -23.21
C ILE A 482 18.33 16.45 -24.05
N VAL A 483 18.34 15.23 -23.53
CA VAL A 483 18.88 14.04 -24.18
C VAL A 483 17.74 13.06 -24.39
N GLU A 484 17.52 12.61 -25.63
CA GLU A 484 16.49 11.66 -25.95
C GLU A 484 17.05 10.48 -26.75
N ALA A 485 16.62 9.27 -26.39
CA ALA A 485 16.91 8.06 -27.14
C ALA A 485 15.76 7.07 -27.08
N ALA A 486 15.58 6.30 -28.15
CA ALA A 486 14.63 5.20 -28.21
C ALA A 486 15.39 3.86 -28.22
N VAL A 487 15.06 3.00 -27.25
CA VAL A 487 15.60 1.65 -27.12
C VAL A 487 14.55 0.67 -27.66
N PRO A 488 14.84 -0.10 -28.75
CA PRO A 488 13.94 -1.13 -29.21
C PRO A 488 13.95 -2.33 -28.25
N THR A 489 12.78 -2.94 -28.05
CA THR A 489 12.63 -4.16 -27.26
C THR A 489 11.64 -5.11 -27.93
N ASP A 490 11.59 -6.38 -27.51
CA ASP A 490 10.64 -7.36 -28.04
C ASP A 490 9.16 -7.00 -27.77
N LEU A 491 8.89 -6.07 -26.82
CA LEU A 491 7.54 -5.60 -26.50
C LEU A 491 7.17 -4.29 -27.19
N GLY A 492 8.13 -3.63 -27.84
CA GLY A 492 7.98 -2.30 -28.42
C GLY A 492 9.16 -1.41 -28.04
N ARG A 493 9.01 -0.08 -28.14
CA ARG A 493 10.10 0.86 -27.83
C ARG A 493 9.97 1.41 -26.42
N ILE A 494 11.12 1.66 -25.80
CA ILE A 494 11.24 2.49 -24.60
C ILE A 494 11.91 3.80 -25.03
N VAL A 495 11.19 4.90 -24.96
CA VAL A 495 11.76 6.23 -25.24
C VAL A 495 12.14 6.86 -23.90
N LYS A 496 13.43 7.16 -23.73
CA LYS A 496 13.95 7.89 -22.59
C LYS A 496 14.21 9.33 -22.95
N THR A 497 13.70 10.25 -22.16
CA THR A 497 14.01 11.68 -22.23
C THR A 497 14.61 12.12 -20.91
N ILE A 498 15.80 12.68 -20.95
CA ILE A 498 16.54 13.15 -19.77
C ILE A 498 16.74 14.65 -19.95
N ARG A 499 16.19 15.44 -19.02
CA ARG A 499 16.38 16.90 -18.97
C ARG A 499 17.30 17.25 -17.82
N VAL A 500 18.36 17.99 -18.09
CA VAL A 500 19.29 18.48 -17.08
C VAL A 500 19.13 19.99 -16.99
N SER A 501 18.60 20.45 -15.87
CA SER A 501 18.47 21.85 -15.52
C SER A 501 19.59 22.28 -14.56
N ARG A 502 19.52 23.52 -14.07
CA ARG A 502 20.53 24.09 -13.17
C ARG A 502 20.69 23.30 -11.88
N ASP A 503 19.60 22.77 -11.32
CA ASP A 503 19.54 22.17 -9.97
C ASP A 503 18.87 20.79 -9.94
N ALA A 504 18.47 20.26 -11.09
CA ALA A 504 17.69 19.02 -11.15
C ALA A 504 17.98 18.19 -12.41
N VAL A 505 17.69 16.89 -12.31
CA VAL A 505 17.60 15.98 -13.45
C VAL A 505 16.19 15.43 -13.51
N ALA A 506 15.49 15.60 -14.64
CA ALA A 506 14.21 14.98 -14.88
C ALA A 506 14.36 13.80 -15.85
N LEU A 507 13.81 12.66 -15.47
CA LEU A 507 13.78 11.43 -16.27
C LEU A 507 12.35 11.15 -16.71
N THR A 508 12.14 10.89 -17.99
CA THR A 508 10.86 10.43 -18.52
C THR A 508 11.07 9.13 -19.27
N TYR A 509 10.30 8.12 -18.93
CA TYR A 509 10.20 6.84 -19.64
C TYR A 509 8.85 6.77 -20.32
N ARG A 510 8.83 6.56 -21.62
CA ARG A 510 7.61 6.33 -22.39
C ARG A 510 7.70 4.94 -23.01
N LEU A 511 6.90 4.02 -22.48
CA LEU A 511 6.84 2.63 -22.96
C LEU A 511 5.75 2.53 -24.03
N GLU A 512 6.15 2.37 -25.27
CA GLU A 512 5.28 2.20 -26.43
C GLU A 512 5.00 0.70 -26.65
N TRP A 513 4.45 0.06 -25.61
CA TRP A 513 4.13 -1.36 -25.58
C TRP A 513 2.62 -1.57 -25.73
N PRO A 514 2.15 -2.49 -26.59
CA PRO A 514 0.73 -2.76 -26.79
C PRO A 514 0.09 -3.48 -25.59
N ALA A 515 0.89 -4.17 -24.81
CA ALA A 515 0.45 -4.85 -23.59
C ALA A 515 1.54 -4.80 -22.52
N LEU A 516 1.12 -4.82 -21.27
CA LEU A 516 2.00 -5.03 -20.13
C LEU A 516 1.89 -6.51 -19.72
N PRO A 517 2.92 -7.33 -19.98
CA PRO A 517 2.87 -8.76 -19.67
C PRO A 517 2.67 -9.02 -18.17
N VAL A 518 2.20 -10.23 -17.85
CA VAL A 518 2.23 -10.71 -16.46
C VAL A 518 3.69 -10.89 -16.06
N GLY A 519 4.14 -10.07 -15.14
CA GLY A 519 5.55 -10.02 -14.73
C GLY A 519 5.81 -8.80 -13.84
N SER A 520 7.07 -8.66 -13.41
CA SER A 520 7.56 -7.52 -12.66
C SER A 520 8.18 -6.50 -13.63
N LEU A 521 7.70 -5.25 -13.58
CA LEU A 521 8.27 -4.12 -14.32
C LEU A 521 8.77 -3.07 -13.33
N ARG A 522 10.09 -2.94 -13.27
CA ARG A 522 10.78 -1.94 -12.45
C ARG A 522 11.60 -1.01 -13.32
N LEU A 523 11.63 0.27 -12.96
CA LEU A 523 12.29 1.30 -13.76
C LEU A 523 12.82 2.43 -12.88
N GLY A 524 13.69 3.27 -13.48
CA GLY A 524 14.21 4.45 -12.81
C GLY A 524 15.13 4.16 -11.62
N ASP A 525 15.75 2.99 -11.58
CA ASP A 525 16.62 2.58 -10.48
C ASP A 525 17.65 3.66 -10.10
N ILE A 526 17.82 3.89 -8.81
CA ILE A 526 18.84 4.79 -8.24
C ILE A 526 19.74 3.97 -7.33
N THR A 527 20.96 3.70 -7.77
CA THR A 527 21.99 3.04 -6.96
C THR A 527 22.90 4.11 -6.35
N LEU A 528 22.94 4.20 -5.02
CA LEU A 528 23.79 5.16 -4.34
C LEU A 528 25.27 4.82 -4.56
N HIS A 529 26.12 5.88 -4.67
CA HIS A 529 27.55 5.67 -4.68
C HIS A 529 28.02 5.22 -3.29
N PRO A 530 28.82 4.15 -3.17
CA PRO A 530 29.16 3.50 -1.88
C PRO A 530 29.83 4.41 -0.83
N HIS A 531 30.43 5.53 -1.27
CA HIS A 531 31.11 6.49 -0.41
C HIS A 531 30.40 7.84 -0.35
N ALA A 532 29.20 7.95 -0.94
CA ALA A 532 28.49 9.23 -0.99
C ALA A 532 27.86 9.62 0.35
N PHE A 533 27.46 8.65 1.14
CA PHE A 533 26.70 8.86 2.38
C PHE A 533 27.36 8.12 3.56
N GLU A 534 27.13 8.63 4.76
CA GLU A 534 27.57 7.98 5.98
C GLU A 534 26.66 6.81 6.34
N ARG A 535 27.18 5.59 6.29
CA ARG A 535 26.40 4.36 6.54
C ARG A 535 25.66 4.38 7.88
N ALA A 536 26.29 4.86 8.94
CA ALA A 536 25.73 4.85 10.29
C ALA A 536 24.45 5.72 10.44
N THR A 537 24.25 6.67 9.53
CA THR A 537 23.13 7.60 9.56
C THR A 537 22.29 7.55 8.28
N LEU A 538 22.52 6.52 7.43
CA LEU A 538 21.80 6.35 6.18
C LEU A 538 20.33 6.01 6.45
N PHE A 539 19.45 6.66 5.72
CA PHE A 539 18.01 6.47 5.82
C PHE A 539 17.32 6.54 4.45
N TYR A 540 16.12 6.02 4.40
CA TYR A 540 15.13 6.46 3.42
C TYR A 540 13.94 7.12 4.13
N ARG A 541 13.25 8.01 3.41
CA ARG A 541 12.09 8.76 3.92
C ARG A 541 11.01 8.84 2.86
N CYS A 542 9.75 8.60 3.25
CA CYS A 542 8.59 8.68 2.35
C CYS A 542 7.30 8.85 3.15
N ALA A 543 6.27 9.40 2.51
CA ALA A 543 4.92 9.37 3.06
C ALA A 543 4.18 8.10 2.58
N ASN A 544 3.54 7.41 3.52
CA ASN A 544 2.67 6.26 3.29
C ASN A 544 1.25 6.58 3.78
N GLY A 545 0.61 7.60 3.19
CA GLY A 545 -0.75 8.02 3.53
C GLY A 545 -0.86 9.04 4.65
N GLY A 546 0.22 9.34 5.37
CA GLY A 546 0.28 10.36 6.43
C GLY A 546 0.45 11.78 5.88
N THR A 547 0.25 12.78 6.75
CA THR A 547 0.47 14.20 6.43
C THR A 547 1.96 14.57 6.39
N ARG A 548 2.79 13.77 7.04
CA ARG A 548 4.25 13.92 7.14
C ARG A 548 4.94 12.64 6.72
N PRO A 549 6.13 12.71 6.09
CA PRO A 549 6.89 11.53 5.74
C PRO A 549 7.50 10.85 6.99
N ASP A 550 7.49 9.53 6.99
CA ASP A 550 8.19 8.70 7.96
C ASP A 550 9.63 8.45 7.53
N THR A 551 10.54 8.36 8.51
CA THR A 551 11.98 8.14 8.29
C THR A 551 12.36 6.74 8.79
N PHE A 552 13.04 5.97 7.93
CA PHE A 552 13.46 4.61 8.20
C PHE A 552 14.99 4.53 8.15
N ALA A 553 15.61 4.33 9.30
CA ALA A 553 17.05 4.15 9.40
C ALA A 553 17.47 2.78 8.84
N LEU A 554 18.47 2.77 7.98
CA LEU A 554 18.97 1.55 7.35
C LEU A 554 20.00 0.82 8.23
N ASN A 555 20.85 1.56 8.93
CA ASN A 555 21.82 1.04 9.91
C ASN A 555 22.58 -0.21 9.43
N ASP A 556 22.54 -1.29 10.24
CA ASP A 556 23.18 -2.59 9.95
C ASP A 556 22.16 -3.68 9.57
N ARG A 557 20.90 -3.32 9.28
CA ARG A 557 19.84 -4.25 8.85
C ARG A 557 19.85 -4.38 7.33
N SER A 558 19.63 -5.58 6.82
CA SER A 558 19.38 -5.77 5.39
C SER A 558 17.91 -5.47 5.08
N VAL A 559 17.66 -4.80 3.96
CA VAL A 559 16.33 -4.47 3.42
C VAL A 559 16.25 -4.97 1.99
N GLY A 560 15.17 -5.67 1.64
CA GLY A 560 14.95 -6.22 0.32
C GLY A 560 13.47 -6.19 -0.08
N HIS A 561 12.89 -4.98 -0.29
CA HIS A 561 11.47 -4.86 -0.64
C HIS A 561 11.10 -5.60 -1.92
N GLY A 562 12.00 -5.58 -2.91
CA GLY A 562 11.81 -6.24 -4.18
C GLY A 562 12.17 -7.74 -4.19
N ASP A 563 12.43 -8.35 -3.03
CA ASP A 563 12.74 -9.78 -2.95
C ASP A 563 11.49 -10.63 -3.14
N ASN A 564 11.62 -11.70 -3.92
CA ASN A 564 10.51 -12.62 -4.16
C ASN A 564 10.11 -13.34 -2.86
N VAL A 565 8.82 -13.29 -2.53
CA VAL A 565 8.24 -14.13 -1.47
C VAL A 565 8.10 -15.58 -1.93
N SER A 566 7.71 -15.76 -3.20
CA SER A 566 7.61 -17.05 -3.88
C SER A 566 7.66 -16.82 -5.38
N PHE A 567 7.63 -17.90 -6.18
CA PHE A 567 7.57 -17.76 -7.64
C PHE A 567 6.25 -17.10 -8.14
N LEU A 568 5.22 -17.05 -7.30
CA LEU A 568 3.93 -16.39 -7.58
C LEU A 568 3.84 -14.96 -7.01
N VAL A 569 4.81 -14.51 -6.21
CA VAL A 569 4.78 -13.20 -5.56
C VAL A 569 6.17 -12.58 -5.67
N SER A 570 6.30 -11.59 -6.54
CA SER A 570 7.59 -11.03 -6.98
C SER A 570 8.16 -9.93 -6.09
N ALA A 571 7.42 -9.48 -5.08
CA ALA A 571 7.89 -8.48 -4.12
C ALA A 571 7.37 -8.78 -2.72
N SER A 572 8.20 -8.55 -1.70
CA SER A 572 7.84 -8.75 -0.30
C SER A 572 7.20 -7.52 0.33
N HIS A 573 7.66 -6.32 -0.05
CA HIS A 573 7.22 -5.04 0.50
C HIS A 573 7.30 -3.93 -0.55
N ALA A 574 6.75 -2.76 -0.24
CA ALA A 574 6.91 -1.53 -1.01
C ALA A 574 6.59 -0.31 -0.15
N ILE A 575 6.94 0.88 -0.63
CA ILE A 575 6.59 2.18 -0.07
C ILE A 575 5.60 2.89 -0.97
N GLY A 576 4.59 3.55 -0.38
CA GLY A 576 3.43 4.08 -1.10
C GLY A 576 3.66 5.37 -1.88
N ILE A 577 4.64 6.18 -1.48
CA ILE A 577 5.01 7.47 -2.10
C ILE A 577 3.78 8.39 -2.26
N THR A 578 3.00 8.55 -1.22
CA THR A 578 1.68 9.19 -1.28
C THR A 578 1.71 10.73 -1.29
N ASP A 579 2.88 11.34 -1.21
CA ASP A 579 3.13 12.76 -1.48
C ASP A 579 3.98 12.96 -2.76
N GLY A 580 4.24 11.88 -3.49
CA GLY A 580 5.09 11.88 -4.69
C GLY A 580 6.59 11.95 -4.39
N VAL A 581 7.04 11.78 -3.14
CA VAL A 581 8.44 12.03 -2.75
C VAL A 581 9.07 10.82 -2.06
N VAL A 582 10.29 10.49 -2.47
CA VAL A 582 11.19 9.59 -1.74
C VAL A 582 12.53 10.28 -1.55
N GLU A 583 13.06 10.21 -0.34
CA GLU A 583 14.39 10.72 -0.01
C GLU A 583 15.30 9.58 0.44
N LEU A 584 16.56 9.62 -0.04
CA LEU A 584 17.66 8.80 0.43
C LEU A 584 18.75 9.73 0.94
N GLY A 585 19.24 9.54 2.16
CA GLY A 585 20.20 10.49 2.70
C GLY A 585 20.86 10.05 3.99
N ASP A 586 21.72 10.91 4.48
CA ASP A 586 22.35 10.82 5.78
C ASP A 586 22.18 12.15 6.55
N ARG A 587 22.85 12.30 7.68
CA ARG A 587 22.82 13.55 8.47
C ARG A 587 23.35 14.79 7.74
N THR A 588 24.06 14.64 6.61
CA THR A 588 24.75 15.72 5.92
C THR A 588 24.09 16.13 4.62
N ARG A 589 23.59 15.17 3.86
CA ARG A 589 23.02 15.38 2.52
C ARG A 589 21.90 14.39 2.20
N THR A 590 21.00 14.85 1.34
CA THR A 590 19.82 14.08 0.93
C THR A 590 19.66 14.17 -0.58
N LEU A 591 19.45 13.01 -1.21
CA LEU A 591 18.98 12.85 -2.57
C LEU A 591 17.45 12.74 -2.53
N ARG A 592 16.75 13.64 -3.22
CA ARG A 592 15.30 13.70 -3.28
C ARG A 592 14.82 13.30 -4.66
N ILE A 593 13.92 12.34 -4.73
CA ILE A 593 13.29 11.85 -5.95
C ILE A 593 11.80 12.18 -5.88
N GLU A 594 11.31 12.95 -6.84
CA GLU A 594 9.90 13.26 -7.01
C GLU A 594 9.33 12.37 -8.13
N VAL A 595 8.22 11.69 -7.85
CA VAL A 595 7.48 10.82 -8.77
C VAL A 595 6.19 11.54 -9.18
N ASP A 596 5.94 11.65 -10.48
CA ASP A 596 4.67 12.18 -11.01
C ASP A 596 3.60 11.06 -10.99
N ASN A 597 2.92 10.92 -9.86
CA ASN A 597 1.89 9.91 -9.65
C ASN A 597 0.69 10.08 -10.59
N ALA A 598 0.43 11.29 -11.09
CA ALA A 598 -0.61 11.54 -12.09
C ALA A 598 -0.21 11.03 -13.50
N SER A 599 1.08 10.88 -13.76
CA SER A 599 1.57 10.15 -14.94
C SER A 599 1.52 8.64 -14.76
N ALA A 600 2.05 8.15 -13.63
CA ALA A 600 2.01 6.75 -13.22
C ALA A 600 2.19 6.66 -11.69
N ALA A 601 1.20 6.12 -10.99
CA ALA A 601 1.20 5.96 -9.55
C ALA A 601 2.09 4.76 -9.15
N LEU A 602 3.40 4.95 -9.21
CA LEU A 602 4.40 3.94 -8.91
C LEU A 602 4.53 3.72 -7.39
N VAL A 603 5.00 2.55 -7.00
CA VAL A 603 5.49 2.28 -5.65
C VAL A 603 7.00 2.19 -5.63
N GLY A 604 7.62 2.59 -4.53
CA GLY A 604 9.06 2.50 -4.33
C GLY A 604 9.47 1.19 -3.66
N MET A 605 10.68 0.73 -3.98
CA MET A 605 11.28 -0.46 -3.38
C MET A 605 12.75 -0.20 -3.03
N VAL A 606 13.09 -0.32 -1.76
CA VAL A 606 14.45 -0.15 -1.28
C VAL A 606 15.12 -1.52 -1.17
N THR A 607 16.35 -1.61 -1.69
CA THR A 607 17.27 -2.71 -1.43
C THR A 607 18.50 -2.13 -0.73
N TYR A 608 18.79 -2.62 0.47
CA TYR A 608 19.96 -2.18 1.24
C TYR A 608 20.66 -3.36 1.89
N GLN A 609 21.98 -3.36 1.80
CA GLN A 609 22.82 -4.33 2.48
C GLN A 609 24.10 -3.65 3.00
N PRO A 610 24.47 -3.86 4.28
CA PRO A 610 25.76 -3.47 4.78
C PRO A 610 26.86 -4.34 4.15
N VAL A 611 27.93 -3.72 3.63
CA VAL A 611 29.06 -4.43 3.01
C VAL A 611 30.35 -3.92 3.65
N ARG A 612 31.05 -4.75 4.43
CA ARG A 612 32.30 -4.39 5.12
C ARG A 612 32.38 -2.92 5.55
N ASP A 613 33.17 -2.12 4.83
CA ASP A 613 33.43 -0.70 5.12
C ASP A 613 32.47 0.25 4.37
N GLY A 614 31.43 -0.29 3.74
CA GLY A 614 30.47 0.46 2.94
C GLY A 614 29.05 -0.10 3.02
N TYR A 615 28.28 0.16 1.99
CA TYR A 615 26.92 -0.32 1.84
C TYR A 615 26.57 -0.48 0.35
N PHE A 616 25.64 -1.36 0.06
CA PHE A 616 24.87 -1.34 -1.16
C PHE A 616 23.50 -0.74 -0.84
N CYS A 617 23.07 0.30 -1.57
CA CYS A 617 21.73 0.87 -1.44
C CYS A 617 21.18 1.22 -2.82
N ARG A 618 19.97 0.75 -3.08
CA ARG A 618 19.26 0.96 -4.35
C ARG A 618 17.79 1.22 -4.10
N LEU A 619 17.25 2.23 -4.75
CA LEU A 619 15.83 2.50 -4.87
C LEU A 619 15.38 2.15 -6.28
N SER A 620 14.31 1.37 -6.39
CA SER A 620 13.64 1.02 -7.64
C SER A 620 12.19 1.50 -7.58
N PHE A 621 11.58 1.77 -8.75
CA PHE A 621 10.16 2.11 -8.84
C PHE A 621 9.43 1.04 -9.62
N SER A 622 8.38 0.46 -9.02
CA SER A 622 7.61 -0.60 -9.66
C SER A 622 6.34 -0.08 -10.30
N ALA A 623 6.13 -0.50 -11.56
CA ALA A 623 4.92 -0.28 -12.34
C ALA A 623 4.08 -1.57 -12.50
N ALA A 624 4.65 -2.72 -12.23
CA ALA A 624 3.96 -4.01 -12.20
C ALA A 624 4.70 -5.01 -11.32
N GLU A 625 3.95 -5.79 -10.56
CA GLU A 625 4.44 -6.94 -9.82
C GLU A 625 3.52 -8.15 -10.05
N VAL A 626 4.01 -9.33 -9.70
CA VAL A 626 3.24 -10.57 -9.79
C VAL A 626 2.72 -10.93 -8.40
N ASP A 627 1.44 -11.22 -8.34
CA ASP A 627 0.82 -12.03 -7.31
C ASP A 627 -0.25 -12.93 -7.95
N GLU A 628 -0.97 -13.69 -7.16
CA GLU A 628 -2.02 -14.61 -7.62
C GLU A 628 -3.19 -13.93 -8.36
N THR A 629 -3.30 -12.60 -8.30
CA THR A 629 -4.37 -11.80 -8.93
C THR A 629 -3.93 -11.13 -10.22
N ARG A 630 -2.62 -11.13 -10.54
CA ARG A 630 -2.05 -10.41 -11.69
C ARG A 630 -2.57 -10.97 -13.02
N GLN A 631 -3.03 -10.06 -13.86
CA GLN A 631 -3.43 -10.33 -15.25
C GLN A 631 -2.64 -9.43 -16.21
N ALA A 632 -2.58 -9.84 -17.48
CA ALA A 632 -2.00 -8.99 -18.53
C ALA A 632 -2.90 -7.78 -18.80
N THR A 633 -2.32 -6.59 -18.73
CA THR A 633 -3.02 -5.34 -19.04
C THR A 633 -2.82 -5.02 -20.51
N ILE A 634 -3.89 -5.01 -21.29
CA ILE A 634 -3.89 -4.56 -22.69
C ILE A 634 -3.91 -3.03 -22.67
N ARG A 635 -3.01 -2.41 -23.43
CA ARG A 635 -2.91 -0.96 -23.56
C ARG A 635 -3.36 -0.50 -24.94
N ASP A 636 -4.01 0.65 -24.97
CA ASP A 636 -4.17 1.38 -26.20
C ASP A 636 -2.80 1.92 -26.64
N THR A 637 -2.39 1.58 -27.87
CA THR A 637 -1.12 2.03 -28.45
C THR A 637 -1.05 3.55 -28.65
N SER A 638 -2.19 4.24 -28.67
CA SER A 638 -2.26 5.71 -28.68
C SER A 638 -1.93 6.33 -27.33
N THR A 639 -1.98 5.55 -26.24
CA THR A 639 -1.77 5.99 -24.85
C THR A 639 -0.65 5.18 -24.19
N PRO A 640 0.63 5.48 -24.49
CA PRO A 640 1.76 4.78 -23.89
C PRO A 640 1.83 4.98 -22.38
N LEU A 641 2.44 4.02 -21.65
CA LEU A 641 2.79 4.24 -20.24
C LEU A 641 3.90 5.28 -20.16
N VAL A 642 3.66 6.35 -19.40
CA VAL A 642 4.64 7.40 -19.18
C VAL A 642 4.92 7.50 -17.69
N CYS A 643 6.20 7.32 -17.31
CA CYS A 643 6.66 7.47 -15.94
C CYS A 643 7.65 8.65 -15.89
N ARG A 644 7.47 9.55 -14.92
CA ARG A 644 8.28 10.75 -14.78
C ARG A 644 8.85 10.87 -13.37
N PHE A 645 10.12 11.25 -13.34
CA PHE A 645 10.87 11.47 -12.10
C PHE A 645 11.61 12.81 -12.17
N ARG A 646 11.76 13.46 -11.03
CA ARG A 646 12.66 14.60 -10.87
C ARG A 646 13.61 14.32 -9.71
N ILE A 647 14.91 14.45 -9.95
CA ILE A 647 15.96 14.17 -8.97
C ILE A 647 16.65 15.49 -8.62
N THR A 648 16.74 15.77 -7.32
CA THR A 648 17.44 16.91 -6.74
C THR A 648 18.28 16.47 -5.55
N ALA A 649 19.17 17.32 -5.07
CA ALA A 649 19.90 17.07 -3.82
C ALA A 649 19.98 18.35 -2.98
N HIS A 650 19.98 18.17 -1.67
CA HIS A 650 20.10 19.27 -0.73
C HIS A 650 20.87 18.86 0.53
N VAL A 651 21.37 19.83 1.28
CA VAL A 651 21.99 19.61 2.59
C VAL A 651 20.87 19.23 3.57
N SER A 652 21.06 18.16 4.33
CA SER A 652 20.09 17.70 5.31
C SER A 652 19.84 18.78 6.38
N ARG A 653 18.58 19.13 6.62
CA ARG A 653 18.20 20.25 7.51
C ARG A 653 18.04 19.87 8.97
N GLU A 654 18.07 18.58 9.33
CA GLU A 654 17.82 18.13 10.68
C GLU A 654 18.84 17.06 11.13
N ALA A 655 19.30 17.22 12.37
CA ALA A 655 19.88 16.11 13.09
C ALA A 655 18.81 15.03 13.24
N ILE A 656 19.03 13.86 12.63
CA ILE A 656 18.15 12.69 12.76
C ILE A 656 17.86 12.50 14.23
N CYS A 657 16.60 12.50 14.61
CA CYS A 657 16.17 12.12 15.95
C CYS A 657 16.90 10.85 16.35
N LYS A 658 17.50 10.86 17.53
CA LYS A 658 18.13 9.67 18.10
C LYS A 658 17.09 8.56 18.03
N ALA A 659 17.41 7.50 17.27
CA ALA A 659 16.63 6.28 17.36
C ALA A 659 16.56 5.84 18.84
N PRO A 660 15.40 5.39 19.32
CA PRO A 660 15.26 4.88 20.67
C PRO A 660 16.17 3.66 20.90
#